data_2702251375f08d3d56784bed618e620a
#
_entry.id   2702251375f08d3d56784bed618e620a
#
_cell.length_a   1.000
_cell.length_b   1.000
_cell.length_c   1.000
_cell.angle_alpha   90.00
_cell.angle_beta   90.00
_cell.angle_gamma   90.00
#
_symmetry.space_group_name_H-M   'P 1'
#
loop_
_entity.id
_entity.type
_entity.pdbx_description
1 polymer ?
#
loop_
_entity_poly.entity_id
_entity_poly.type
_entity_poly.pdbx_seq_one_letter_code
_entity_poly.pdbx_strand_id
1 'polypeptide(L)'
;MKYPATTSSTTSNHTARVGHMDGRHRANSERRHNDMSRLLAQVEEAARVVAPLWPLSTFIAVNPLWDLRYMSFYDAIDYAAPILGIRGYPTESFFAEAYTSGRVSKDDIQAVISDTDINYEIEDTADYRMYNHQDVESPEVAATGSKAVQNNYSNETLLACAVDREITKWCTAYVGGMLPGPVEDSFYRAWRNIIGSDPAARRIAGKDGRKQLATMPENPVDTISKCLDRLSIAENDRVREFERRLARTLGWSGYAKWRSYWTGSSTSGQALTIVDLLAVRLSYETVLRYKDKSLPLARPATLFTHLRRRGSLDTRGSLDTEGSQSDCTPTATLNTPAATLNTPAATLNTPAATLNTPKTALKRVWLAAYENHYRDCLLKALEKPLQPTSTQPERPAAQAVFCIDTRSEGLRRHLEATGRYETIGFAGFFSLPMQYLPLGSAEYVDQYPVLLTSAIQVTDEPATKAVPLVNRHITGSQGLAAAGYALNRARKGMLSTFMLAEAGGFFAGPLAAAKTLTPECYHKLRDWTHRMIVPRIETHSRYDNSISVVEQVSFASNLLTTMGLTRNFAPLVLLCGHGSTTENNPYASSLDCGACGGNRGAANARAAATLLNQPAVRNLLKEQKIIIPDDTIFIAGEHDTAIDKITILDLHLIPASHLEMVATLQANLNRAGAGLATERTLDLPGTDTSNRVALPAGRSADWAQVQPEWGLARNAAFIVAPRELTAGVDLGRRCFLHSYDSDTDDGGKVLETILTAPMVVAHWINAQYYFSTVDPEVLSAGDKTAHNIVAGVGVLQGAAGDLQVGLPAQSILDGNRPFHEPMRLLAIVQAPQARLESIIAHHAMLRELFDGYWVHLVARDHPHDRWKIRHPGGEWKHWEPAE
;
A
#
# COMPACT_ATOMS: atom_id res chain seq x y z
N MET A 1 -16.23 0.96 11.35
CA MET A 1 -15.96 -0.50 11.36
C MET A 1 -16.04 -1.02 12.78
N LYS A 2 -17.03 -1.85 13.09
CA LYS A 2 -17.04 -2.59 14.36
C LYS A 2 -16.13 -3.80 14.15
N TYR A 3 -15.08 -3.91 14.92
CA TYR A 3 -14.32 -5.14 15.04
C TYR A 3 -15.27 -6.26 15.50
N PRO A 4 -15.21 -7.47 14.91
CA PRO A 4 -16.04 -8.56 15.41
C PRO A 4 -15.62 -8.89 16.84
N ALA A 5 -16.54 -8.70 17.77
CA ALA A 5 -16.38 -9.23 19.12
C ALA A 5 -16.38 -10.76 19.03
N THR A 6 -15.30 -11.37 19.47
CA THR A 6 -15.21 -12.83 19.60
C THR A 6 -16.18 -13.32 20.65
N THR A 7 -17.37 -13.73 20.24
CA THR A 7 -18.27 -14.53 21.08
C THR A 7 -17.93 -16.00 20.89
N SER A 8 -17.13 -16.54 21.80
CA SER A 8 -17.02 -17.99 21.98
C SER A 8 -18.19 -18.49 22.80
N SER A 9 -19.17 -19.13 22.17
CA SER A 9 -20.13 -19.96 22.85
C SER A 9 -20.05 -21.40 22.30
N THR A 10 -19.29 -22.22 22.97
CA THR A 10 -19.43 -23.67 22.89
C THR A 10 -19.87 -24.15 24.28
N THR A 11 -21.16 -24.35 24.43
CA THR A 11 -21.73 -25.13 25.52
C THR A 11 -21.56 -26.61 25.19
N SER A 12 -20.60 -27.26 25.82
CA SER A 12 -20.61 -28.71 25.94
C SER A 12 -21.02 -29.08 27.39
N ASN A 13 -22.19 -29.67 27.54
CA ASN A 13 -22.63 -30.28 28.77
C ASN A 13 -21.74 -31.47 29.12
N HIS A 14 -20.92 -31.31 30.13
CA HIS A 14 -20.42 -32.43 30.96
C HIS A 14 -20.66 -32.16 32.42
N THR A 15 -21.67 -32.82 32.93
CA THR A 15 -21.90 -32.98 34.39
C THR A 15 -20.74 -33.76 34.99
N ALA A 16 -19.82 -33.08 35.66
CA ALA A 16 -18.85 -33.69 36.55
C ALA A 16 -18.82 -32.96 37.87
N ARG A 17 -18.99 -33.68 38.92
CA ARG A 17 -18.90 -33.43 40.35
C ARG A 17 -18.25 -32.09 40.75
N VAL A 18 -19.07 -31.20 41.34
CA VAL A 18 -18.64 -29.97 42.01
C VAL A 18 -17.94 -30.37 43.33
N GLY A 19 -16.60 -30.38 43.29
CA GLY A 19 -15.78 -30.27 44.50
C GLY A 19 -15.71 -28.81 44.89
N HIS A 20 -15.89 -28.52 46.18
CA HIS A 20 -15.72 -27.18 46.77
C HIS A 20 -14.34 -26.63 46.46
N MET A 21 -14.21 -25.78 45.41
CA MET A 21 -13.02 -24.94 45.20
C MET A 21 -13.08 -23.79 46.21
N ASP A 22 -12.01 -23.68 47.01
CA ASP A 22 -11.79 -22.65 48.00
C ASP A 22 -11.89 -21.25 47.36
N GLY A 23 -12.68 -20.33 47.91
CA GLY A 23 -12.96 -19.00 47.35
C GLY A 23 -11.71 -18.16 47.05
N ARG A 24 -10.56 -18.46 47.67
CA ARG A 24 -9.26 -17.85 47.38
C ARG A 24 -8.69 -18.26 46.01
N HIS A 25 -8.90 -19.50 45.57
CA HIS A 25 -8.48 -19.94 44.24
C HIS A 25 -9.29 -19.29 43.12
N ARG A 26 -10.60 -19.08 43.37
CA ARG A 26 -11.48 -18.40 42.39
C ARG A 26 -11.13 -16.92 42.28
N ALA A 27 -10.93 -16.21 43.36
CA ALA A 27 -10.51 -14.83 43.39
C ALA A 27 -9.13 -14.61 42.77
N ASN A 28 -8.17 -15.52 42.96
CA ASN A 28 -6.85 -15.44 42.31
C ASN A 28 -6.91 -15.74 40.81
N SER A 29 -7.77 -16.66 40.35
CA SER A 29 -8.01 -16.96 38.96
C SER A 29 -8.65 -15.76 38.22
N GLU A 30 -9.65 -15.13 38.86
CA GLU A 30 -10.31 -13.93 38.30
C GLU A 30 -9.37 -12.73 38.25
N ARG A 31 -8.54 -12.50 39.24
CA ARG A 31 -7.50 -11.44 39.21
C ARG A 31 -6.50 -11.69 38.08
N ARG A 32 -5.97 -12.90 37.95
CA ARG A 32 -5.03 -13.25 36.88
C ARG A 32 -5.65 -13.07 35.49
N HIS A 33 -6.92 -13.45 35.33
CA HIS A 33 -7.65 -13.24 34.07
C HIS A 33 -7.81 -11.75 33.74
N ASN A 34 -8.15 -10.92 34.72
CA ASN A 34 -8.28 -9.47 34.55
C ASN A 34 -6.93 -8.81 34.21
N ASP A 35 -5.85 -9.22 34.90
CA ASP A 35 -4.50 -8.71 34.64
C ASP A 35 -4.02 -9.07 33.22
N MET A 36 -4.30 -10.30 32.75
CA MET A 36 -4.00 -10.74 31.39
C MET A 36 -4.81 -9.96 30.34
N SER A 37 -6.09 -9.75 30.56
CA SER A 37 -6.95 -8.99 29.66
C SER A 37 -6.49 -7.54 29.54
N ARG A 38 -6.10 -6.93 30.66
CA ARG A 38 -5.57 -5.57 30.71
C ARG A 38 -4.23 -5.45 29.97
N LEU A 39 -3.34 -6.43 30.14
CA LEU A 39 -2.06 -6.48 29.41
C LEU A 39 -2.26 -6.60 27.90
N LEU A 40 -3.20 -7.45 27.46
CA LEU A 40 -3.53 -7.58 26.04
C LEU A 40 -4.09 -6.27 25.46
N ALA A 41 -4.96 -5.56 26.20
CA ALA A 41 -5.46 -4.25 25.78
C ALA A 41 -4.33 -3.21 25.64
N GLN A 42 -3.33 -3.22 26.55
CA GLN A 42 -2.16 -2.35 26.44
C GLN A 42 -1.27 -2.70 25.21
N VAL A 43 -1.15 -3.97 24.86
CA VAL A 43 -0.43 -4.41 23.65
C VAL A 43 -1.19 -3.97 22.40
N GLU A 44 -2.51 -4.09 22.40
CA GLU A 44 -3.37 -3.67 21.27
C GLU A 44 -3.32 -2.15 21.08
N GLU A 45 -3.36 -1.39 22.16
CA GLU A 45 -3.19 0.07 22.14
C GLU A 45 -1.83 0.47 21.55
N ALA A 46 -0.75 -0.15 22.01
CA ALA A 46 0.58 0.10 21.51
C ALA A 46 0.74 -0.27 20.01
N ALA A 47 0.00 -1.28 19.54
CA ALA A 47 0.03 -1.68 18.14
C ALA A 47 -0.60 -0.65 17.18
N ARG A 48 -1.30 0.38 17.67
CA ARG A 48 -1.89 1.44 16.83
C ARG A 48 -0.85 2.27 16.10
N VAL A 49 0.34 2.43 16.65
CA VAL A 49 1.44 3.17 16.01
C VAL A 49 2.04 2.45 14.79
N VAL A 50 1.71 1.17 14.60
CA VAL A 50 2.23 0.32 13.54
C VAL A 50 1.15 0.08 12.49
N ALA A 51 1.41 0.42 11.22
CA ALA A 51 0.52 0.06 10.11
C ALA A 51 0.66 -1.42 9.73
N PRO A 52 -0.39 -2.07 9.21
CA PRO A 52 -0.28 -3.42 8.68
C PRO A 52 0.62 -3.45 7.44
N LEU A 53 1.51 -4.43 7.33
CA LEU A 53 2.31 -4.69 6.15
C LEU A 53 1.71 -5.88 5.37
N TRP A 54 1.21 -5.60 4.19
CA TRP A 54 0.63 -6.60 3.29
C TRP A 54 1.71 -7.40 2.58
N PRO A 55 1.49 -8.72 2.33
CA PRO A 55 2.41 -9.51 1.52
C PRO A 55 2.57 -8.95 0.11
N LEU A 56 3.73 -9.19 -0.51
CA LEU A 56 4.04 -8.69 -1.86
C LEU A 56 3.04 -9.13 -2.93
N SER A 57 2.41 -10.30 -2.77
CA SER A 57 1.42 -10.84 -3.71
C SER A 57 0.10 -10.08 -3.70
N THR A 58 -0.21 -9.38 -2.61
CA THR A 58 -1.46 -8.62 -2.43
C THR A 58 -1.15 -7.27 -1.78
N PHE A 59 -0.01 -6.66 -2.16
CA PHE A 59 0.42 -5.40 -1.58
C PHE A 59 -0.61 -4.29 -1.82
N ILE A 60 -1.10 -3.74 -0.73
CA ILE A 60 -2.05 -2.63 -0.72
C ILE A 60 -1.39 -1.43 -0.03
N ALA A 61 -1.47 -0.28 -0.68
CA ALA A 61 -1.07 0.98 -0.09
C ALA A 61 -2.03 1.32 1.08
N VAL A 62 -1.47 1.65 2.24
CA VAL A 62 -2.24 2.03 3.42
C VAL A 62 -1.68 3.30 4.03
N ASN A 63 -2.50 4.07 4.72
CA ASN A 63 -2.01 5.17 5.53
C ASN A 63 -1.14 4.64 6.68
N PRO A 64 0.16 4.98 6.75
CA PRO A 64 1.05 4.49 7.81
C PRO A 64 0.60 4.88 9.24
N LEU A 65 -0.23 5.91 9.37
CA LEU A 65 -0.77 6.39 10.65
C LEU A 65 -2.29 6.15 10.78
N TRP A 66 -2.86 5.21 10.01
CA TRP A 66 -4.31 4.98 9.95
C TRP A 66 -5.00 4.80 11.30
N ASP A 67 -4.38 4.06 12.20
CA ASP A 67 -4.99 3.78 13.51
C ASP A 67 -4.81 4.93 14.52
N LEU A 68 -4.12 6.00 14.13
CA LEU A 68 -4.01 7.28 14.86
C LEU A 68 -4.95 8.36 14.30
N ARG A 69 -5.84 8.06 13.33
CA ARG A 69 -6.73 9.03 12.69
C ARG A 69 -7.74 9.68 13.63
N TYR A 70 -7.94 9.13 14.84
CA TYR A 70 -8.74 9.78 15.91
C TYR A 70 -8.06 11.05 16.44
N MET A 71 -6.77 11.24 16.18
CA MET A 71 -6.04 12.50 16.36
C MET A 71 -6.10 13.31 15.07
N SER A 72 -5.88 14.62 15.16
CA SER A 72 -5.64 15.42 13.95
C SER A 72 -4.37 14.94 13.22
N PHE A 73 -4.27 15.22 11.91
CA PHE A 73 -3.09 14.89 11.11
C PHE A 73 -1.79 15.39 11.76
N TYR A 74 -1.82 16.61 12.27
CA TYR A 74 -0.67 17.23 12.91
C TYR A 74 -0.31 16.57 14.24
N ASP A 75 -1.31 16.30 15.08
CA ASP A 75 -1.11 15.66 16.39
C ASP A 75 -0.64 14.20 16.24
N ALA A 76 -1.17 13.48 15.25
CA ALA A 76 -0.74 12.12 14.93
C ALA A 76 0.74 12.06 14.50
N ILE A 77 1.21 13.04 13.71
CA ILE A 77 2.61 13.18 13.35
C ILE A 77 3.46 13.47 14.58
N ASP A 78 3.06 14.45 15.39
CA ASP A 78 3.82 14.82 16.60
C ASP A 78 3.90 13.67 17.59
N TYR A 79 2.86 12.86 17.69
CA TYR A 79 2.84 11.65 18.50
C TYR A 79 3.75 10.55 17.95
N ALA A 80 3.64 10.25 16.65
CA ALA A 80 4.31 9.11 16.02
C ALA A 80 5.80 9.38 15.73
N ALA A 81 6.17 10.63 15.38
CA ALA A 81 7.53 10.97 14.95
C ALA A 81 8.62 10.57 15.97
N PRO A 82 8.51 10.87 17.28
CA PRO A 82 9.52 10.47 18.25
C PRO A 82 9.55 8.96 18.54
N ILE A 83 8.47 8.23 18.27
CA ILE A 83 8.36 6.79 18.49
C ILE A 83 8.95 6.03 17.30
N LEU A 84 8.53 6.39 16.09
CA LEU A 84 8.94 5.74 14.84
C LEU A 84 10.26 6.28 14.29
N GLY A 85 10.69 7.46 14.72
CA GLY A 85 11.86 8.15 14.20
C GLY A 85 11.64 8.73 12.80
N ILE A 86 10.40 9.09 12.47
CA ILE A 86 9.99 9.58 11.15
C ILE A 86 9.99 11.09 11.04
N ARG A 87 10.11 11.55 9.79
CA ARG A 87 9.75 12.92 9.39
C ARG A 87 8.28 12.93 8.98
N GLY A 88 7.53 13.90 9.43
CA GLY A 88 6.10 14.02 9.11
C GLY A 88 5.79 15.07 8.04
N TYR A 89 6.76 15.91 7.67
CA TYR A 89 6.60 17.04 6.74
C TYR A 89 7.66 17.02 5.66
N PRO A 90 7.37 17.54 4.45
CA PRO A 90 8.35 17.75 3.40
C PRO A 90 9.57 18.55 3.89
N THR A 91 10.69 18.37 3.22
CA THR A 91 11.93 19.07 3.56
C THR A 91 11.87 20.54 3.18
N GLU A 92 12.70 21.35 3.80
CA GLU A 92 12.83 22.78 3.48
C GLU A 92 13.24 22.99 2.02
N SER A 93 14.12 22.11 1.50
CA SER A 93 14.51 22.13 0.09
C SER A 93 13.37 21.86 -0.87
N PHE A 94 12.42 21.00 -0.50
CA PHE A 94 11.21 20.75 -1.28
C PHE A 94 10.33 22.02 -1.37
N PHE A 95 10.08 22.68 -0.25
CA PHE A 95 9.30 23.91 -0.22
C PHE A 95 10.01 25.06 -0.96
N ALA A 96 11.34 25.12 -0.87
CA ALA A 96 12.16 26.06 -1.64
C ALA A 96 11.98 25.88 -3.14
N GLU A 97 12.05 24.66 -3.60
CA GLU A 97 11.84 24.33 -5.00
C GLU A 97 10.38 24.61 -5.41
N ALA A 98 9.41 24.31 -4.56
CA ALA A 98 8.00 24.62 -4.83
C ALA A 98 7.76 26.13 -4.98
N TYR A 99 8.37 26.95 -4.15
CA TYR A 99 8.30 28.41 -4.23
C TYR A 99 8.97 28.97 -5.49
N THR A 100 10.19 28.53 -5.79
CA THR A 100 10.92 29.01 -6.98
C THR A 100 10.30 28.55 -8.30
N SER A 101 9.59 27.43 -8.30
CA SER A 101 8.86 26.92 -9.46
C SER A 101 7.42 27.45 -9.57
N GLY A 102 6.97 28.33 -8.66
CA GLY A 102 5.64 28.90 -8.66
C GLY A 102 4.52 27.94 -8.25
N ARG A 103 4.85 26.81 -7.60
CA ARG A 103 3.88 25.85 -7.03
C ARG A 103 3.34 26.28 -5.67
N VAL A 104 3.89 27.34 -5.12
CA VAL A 104 3.40 28.08 -3.95
C VAL A 104 3.83 29.53 -4.10
N SER A 105 2.97 30.47 -3.81
CA SER A 105 3.24 31.91 -3.88
C SER A 105 3.37 32.55 -2.49
N LYS A 106 3.84 33.79 -2.44
CA LYS A 106 3.85 34.56 -1.21
C LYS A 106 2.44 34.80 -0.68
N ASP A 107 1.47 35.00 -1.58
CA ASP A 107 0.08 35.25 -1.22
C ASP A 107 -0.57 34.01 -0.59
N ASP A 108 -0.25 32.80 -1.09
CA ASP A 108 -0.73 31.54 -0.48
C ASP A 108 -0.24 31.38 0.96
N ILE A 109 1.01 31.73 1.21
CA ILE A 109 1.60 31.64 2.56
C ILE A 109 0.98 32.71 3.47
N GLN A 110 0.80 33.94 2.98
CA GLN A 110 0.20 35.03 3.73
C GLN A 110 -1.27 34.73 4.10
N ALA A 111 -2.03 34.13 3.18
CA ALA A 111 -3.40 33.72 3.43
C ALA A 111 -3.49 32.68 4.58
N VAL A 112 -2.57 31.71 4.62
CA VAL A 112 -2.52 30.72 5.72
C VAL A 112 -2.14 31.38 7.04
N ILE A 113 -1.17 32.27 7.05
CA ILE A 113 -0.75 33.01 8.27
C ILE A 113 -1.91 33.85 8.82
N SER A 114 -2.66 34.52 7.94
CA SER A 114 -3.80 35.36 8.34
C SER A 114 -4.97 34.57 8.94
N ASP A 115 -5.11 33.28 8.56
CA ASP A 115 -6.15 32.38 9.08
C ASP A 115 -5.70 31.58 10.32
N THR A 116 -4.45 31.77 10.75
CA THR A 116 -3.89 31.10 11.93
C THR A 116 -3.40 32.13 12.96
N ASP A 117 -3.48 31.79 14.27
CA ASP A 117 -2.91 32.62 15.37
C ASP A 117 -1.34 32.68 15.36
N ILE A 118 -0.73 32.30 14.25
CA ILE A 118 0.71 32.29 14.09
C ILE A 118 1.15 33.68 13.64
N ASN A 119 1.63 34.49 14.58
CA ASN A 119 2.19 35.81 14.31
C ASN A 119 3.58 35.66 13.67
N TYR A 120 3.65 35.55 12.35
CA TYR A 120 4.87 35.45 11.57
C TYR A 120 4.84 36.50 10.44
N GLU A 121 5.69 37.50 10.54
CA GLU A 121 5.95 38.46 9.46
C GLU A 121 6.98 37.84 8.51
N ILE A 122 6.61 37.65 7.27
CA ILE A 122 7.53 37.27 6.19
C ILE A 122 8.25 38.56 5.77
N GLU A 123 9.34 38.89 6.47
CA GLU A 123 10.28 39.85 5.93
C GLU A 123 10.99 39.19 4.73
N ASP A 124 10.98 39.83 3.62
CA ASP A 124 11.62 39.60 2.32
C ASP A 124 12.37 38.28 2.06
N THR A 125 12.57 37.94 0.80
CA THR A 125 13.34 36.79 0.26
C THR A 125 14.69 36.48 0.92
N ALA A 126 15.16 37.32 1.84
CA ALA A 126 16.37 37.15 2.64
C ALA A 126 16.20 36.15 3.80
N ASP A 127 15.03 36.09 4.47
CA ASP A 127 14.75 35.11 5.55
C ASP A 127 14.64 33.71 5.01
N TYR A 128 14.21 33.58 3.74
CA TYR A 128 14.26 32.33 3.02
C TYR A 128 15.70 31.82 2.78
N ARG A 129 16.66 32.72 2.60
CA ARG A 129 18.11 32.40 2.48
C ARG A 129 18.74 32.06 3.82
N MET A 130 18.22 32.55 4.96
CA MET A 130 18.74 32.18 6.28
C MET A 130 18.46 30.71 6.62
N TYR A 131 17.34 30.14 6.18
CA TYR A 131 17.06 28.71 6.28
C TYR A 131 18.01 27.88 5.42
N ASN A 132 18.49 28.40 4.29
CA ASN A 132 19.34 27.66 3.36
C ASN A 132 20.83 27.58 3.76
N HIS A 133 21.31 28.33 4.77
CA HIS A 133 22.74 28.41 5.05
C HIS A 133 23.21 27.81 6.39
N GLN A 134 22.32 27.43 7.29
CA GLN A 134 22.75 26.93 8.61
C GLN A 134 22.53 25.43 8.89
N ASP A 135 21.73 24.72 8.11
CA ASP A 135 21.44 23.28 8.30
C ASP A 135 21.66 22.42 7.05
N VAL A 136 22.26 22.92 5.99
CA VAL A 136 22.95 22.06 5.04
C VAL A 136 24.23 21.62 5.74
N GLU A 137 24.23 20.44 6.32
CA GLU A 137 25.50 19.77 6.62
C GLU A 137 26.33 19.80 5.35
N SER A 138 27.33 20.69 5.35
CA SER A 138 28.25 20.84 4.22
C SER A 138 28.84 19.47 3.90
N PRO A 139 29.07 19.16 2.61
CA PRO A 139 29.73 17.91 2.18
C PRO A 139 31.07 17.64 2.87
N GLU A 140 31.69 18.66 3.45
CA GLU A 140 32.96 18.55 4.22
C GLU A 140 32.77 17.86 5.59
N VAL A 141 31.62 17.97 6.26
CA VAL A 141 31.33 17.22 7.49
C VAL A 141 31.16 15.76 7.22
N ALA A 142 30.67 15.40 6.02
CA ALA A 142 30.59 14.00 5.59
C ALA A 142 31.96 13.37 5.31
N ALA A 143 32.95 14.15 4.88
CA ALA A 143 34.31 13.65 4.58
C ALA A 143 35.18 13.46 5.83
N THR A 144 35.06 14.32 6.85
CA THR A 144 35.79 14.20 8.11
C THR A 144 35.13 13.23 9.11
N GLY A 145 33.83 13.01 9.04
CA GLY A 145 33.07 12.08 9.88
C GLY A 145 33.41 10.58 9.66
N SER A 146 34.08 10.26 8.56
CA SER A 146 34.32 8.87 8.13
C SER A 146 35.26 8.04 9.04
N LYS A 147 36.16 8.68 9.78
CA LYS A 147 37.05 8.00 10.74
C LYS A 147 36.61 8.09 12.22
N ALA A 148 35.82 9.13 12.57
CA ALA A 148 35.37 9.31 13.95
C ALA A 148 34.07 8.50 14.28
N VAL A 149 33.24 8.17 13.28
CA VAL A 149 31.95 7.47 13.49
C VAL A 149 32.15 5.98 13.80
N GLN A 150 33.31 5.38 13.52
CA GLN A 150 33.54 3.96 13.77
C GLN A 150 33.70 3.57 15.25
N ASN A 151 33.92 4.53 16.16
CA ASN A 151 34.31 4.23 17.56
C ASN A 151 33.32 4.70 18.65
N ASN A 152 32.15 5.30 18.31
CA ASN A 152 31.25 5.89 19.32
C ASN A 152 29.86 5.25 19.43
N TYR A 153 29.66 4.01 18.97
CA TYR A 153 28.40 3.31 19.29
C TYR A 153 28.47 2.82 20.74
N SER A 154 27.46 3.22 21.54
CA SER A 154 27.33 2.67 22.89
C SER A 154 27.11 1.15 22.78
N ASN A 155 27.61 0.38 23.75
CA ASN A 155 27.36 -1.06 23.85
C ASN A 155 25.87 -1.40 23.76
N GLU A 156 25.03 -0.48 24.16
CA GLU A 156 23.56 -0.50 24.11
C GLU A 156 22.98 -0.56 22.70
N THR A 157 23.47 0.31 21.81
CA THR A 157 23.05 0.32 20.40
C THR A 157 23.43 -1.00 19.73
N LEU A 158 24.59 -1.55 20.04
CA LEU A 158 25.05 -2.84 19.49
C LEU A 158 24.19 -4.01 19.99
N LEU A 159 23.80 -4.01 21.26
CA LEU A 159 22.92 -5.06 21.83
C LEU A 159 21.52 -4.98 21.24
N ALA A 160 20.95 -3.79 21.14
CA ALA A 160 19.65 -3.60 20.53
C ALA A 160 19.63 -4.06 19.07
N CYS A 161 20.65 -3.71 18.28
CA CYS A 161 20.81 -4.22 16.91
C CYS A 161 21.01 -5.75 16.84
N ALA A 162 21.63 -6.34 17.85
CA ALA A 162 21.76 -7.79 17.94
C ALA A 162 20.39 -8.46 18.20
N VAL A 163 19.56 -7.89 19.06
CA VAL A 163 18.18 -8.36 19.30
C VAL A 163 17.34 -8.21 18.03
N ASP A 164 17.41 -7.06 17.36
CA ASP A 164 16.66 -6.84 16.10
C ASP A 164 17.04 -7.88 15.03
N ARG A 165 18.31 -8.22 14.89
CA ARG A 165 18.77 -9.29 13.98
C ARG A 165 18.23 -10.66 14.37
N GLU A 166 18.18 -10.98 15.66
CA GLU A 166 17.59 -12.23 16.14
C GLU A 166 16.10 -12.29 15.83
N ILE A 167 15.34 -11.21 16.07
CA ILE A 167 13.93 -11.14 15.71
C ILE A 167 13.74 -11.38 14.20
N THR A 168 14.46 -10.65 13.36
CA THR A 168 14.39 -10.80 11.89
C THR A 168 14.75 -12.22 11.45
N LYS A 169 15.79 -12.82 12.00
CA LYS A 169 16.19 -14.22 11.74
C LYS A 169 15.05 -15.19 12.03
N TRP A 170 14.45 -15.08 13.21
CA TRP A 170 13.41 -16.01 13.65
C TRP A 170 12.09 -15.80 12.88
N CYS A 171 11.69 -14.55 12.63
CA CYS A 171 10.52 -14.26 11.81
C CYS A 171 10.69 -14.79 10.38
N THR A 172 11.86 -14.55 9.76
CA THR A 172 12.19 -15.06 8.41
C THR A 172 12.16 -16.59 8.37
N ALA A 173 12.77 -17.25 9.36
CA ALA A 173 12.80 -18.72 9.43
C ALA A 173 11.39 -19.30 9.63
N TYR A 174 10.58 -18.68 10.45
CA TYR A 174 9.21 -19.13 10.72
C TYR A 174 8.32 -19.00 9.48
N VAL A 175 8.27 -17.81 8.89
CA VAL A 175 7.44 -17.54 7.70
C VAL A 175 7.96 -18.33 6.48
N GLY A 176 9.26 -18.53 6.38
CA GLY A 176 9.87 -19.36 5.33
C GLY A 176 9.64 -20.87 5.49
N GLY A 177 9.00 -21.33 6.58
CA GLY A 177 8.81 -22.76 6.85
C GLY A 177 10.11 -23.52 7.13
N MET A 178 11.13 -22.82 7.66
CA MET A 178 12.46 -23.40 7.93
C MET A 178 12.62 -23.88 9.36
N LEU A 179 11.67 -23.60 10.26
CA LEU A 179 11.73 -24.07 11.64
C LEU A 179 11.25 -25.51 11.74
N PRO A 180 11.97 -26.41 12.44
CA PRO A 180 11.52 -27.76 12.71
C PRO A 180 10.39 -27.73 13.77
N GLY A 181 9.39 -28.57 13.62
CA GLY A 181 8.27 -28.72 14.55
C GLY A 181 6.93 -28.85 13.85
N PRO A 182 5.84 -29.01 14.60
CA PRO A 182 4.50 -29.01 14.04
C PRO A 182 4.20 -27.70 13.32
N VAL A 183 3.60 -27.80 12.15
CA VAL A 183 3.19 -26.64 11.32
C VAL A 183 2.13 -25.76 12.05
N GLU A 184 1.49 -26.28 13.06
CA GLU A 184 0.41 -25.66 13.83
C GLU A 184 0.87 -24.82 15.02
N ASP A 185 2.19 -24.80 15.35
CA ASP A 185 2.69 -24.00 16.46
C ASP A 185 2.72 -22.51 16.13
N SER A 186 2.33 -21.64 17.12
CA SER A 186 2.53 -20.18 16.99
C SER A 186 4.02 -19.84 16.91
N PHE A 187 4.34 -18.67 16.38
CA PHE A 187 5.72 -18.18 16.28
C PHE A 187 6.47 -18.27 17.61
N TYR A 188 5.85 -17.81 18.71
CA TYR A 188 6.46 -17.86 20.02
C TYR A 188 6.78 -19.29 20.46
N ARG A 189 5.85 -20.24 20.30
CA ARG A 189 6.03 -21.64 20.67
C ARG A 189 7.11 -22.31 19.83
N ALA A 190 7.10 -22.09 18.52
CA ALA A 190 8.13 -22.62 17.62
C ALA A 190 9.53 -22.10 18.00
N TRP A 191 9.66 -20.81 18.27
CA TRP A 191 10.91 -20.20 18.74
C TRP A 191 11.37 -20.80 20.08
N ARG A 192 10.48 -20.87 21.07
CA ARG A 192 10.79 -21.38 22.41
C ARG A 192 11.32 -22.83 22.38
N ASN A 193 10.76 -23.65 21.52
CA ASN A 193 11.16 -25.05 21.39
C ASN A 193 12.60 -25.21 20.85
N ILE A 194 13.09 -24.27 20.08
CA ILE A 194 14.37 -24.38 19.35
C ILE A 194 15.48 -23.53 19.98
N ILE A 195 15.15 -22.44 20.65
CA ILE A 195 16.12 -21.46 21.16
C ILE A 195 17.19 -22.08 22.06
N GLY A 196 16.84 -23.14 22.78
CA GLY A 196 17.76 -23.89 23.64
C GLY A 196 18.92 -24.55 22.89
N SER A 197 18.80 -24.79 21.60
CA SER A 197 19.84 -25.41 20.73
C SER A 197 20.56 -24.38 19.84
N ASP A 198 20.07 -23.12 19.74
CA ASP A 198 20.62 -22.12 18.84
C ASP A 198 22.03 -21.65 19.24
N PRO A 199 23.06 -21.83 18.37
CA PRO A 199 24.40 -21.33 18.62
C PRO A 199 24.52 -19.81 18.69
N ALA A 200 23.66 -19.07 17.95
CA ALA A 200 23.67 -17.62 17.96
C ALA A 200 23.18 -17.06 19.30
N ALA A 201 22.13 -17.64 19.88
CA ALA A 201 21.67 -17.30 21.21
C ALA A 201 22.75 -17.51 22.27
N ARG A 202 23.58 -18.57 22.12
CA ARG A 202 24.72 -18.76 23.01
C ARG A 202 25.79 -17.70 22.86
N ARG A 203 26.08 -17.24 21.65
CA ARG A 203 27.04 -16.16 21.40
C ARG A 203 26.59 -14.82 22.00
N ILE A 204 25.31 -14.48 21.86
CA ILE A 204 24.75 -13.22 22.33
C ILE A 204 24.50 -13.22 23.84
N ALA A 205 23.83 -14.24 24.36
CA ALA A 205 23.38 -14.29 25.76
C ALA A 205 24.28 -15.16 26.67
N GLY A 206 25.23 -15.87 26.13
CA GLY A 206 26.05 -16.86 26.86
C GLY A 206 25.29 -18.16 27.13
N LYS A 207 25.96 -19.12 27.79
CA LYS A 207 25.37 -20.44 28.08
C LYS A 207 24.13 -20.34 29.01
N ASP A 208 24.24 -19.56 30.05
CA ASP A 208 23.17 -19.41 31.06
C ASP A 208 22.02 -18.57 30.53
N GLY A 209 22.29 -17.50 29.77
CA GLY A 209 21.25 -16.72 29.10
C GLY A 209 20.45 -17.56 28.11
N ARG A 210 21.10 -18.40 27.31
CA ARG A 210 20.40 -19.34 26.40
C ARG A 210 19.49 -20.31 27.18
N LYS A 211 19.95 -20.84 28.32
CA LYS A 211 19.08 -21.68 29.17
C LYS A 211 17.87 -20.90 29.69
N GLN A 212 18.06 -19.63 30.11
CA GLN A 212 16.96 -18.78 30.56
C GLN A 212 15.95 -18.55 29.45
N LEU A 213 16.38 -18.27 28.20
CA LEU A 213 15.49 -18.15 27.05
C LEU A 213 14.64 -19.41 26.84
N ALA A 214 15.26 -20.59 26.93
CA ALA A 214 14.58 -21.88 26.75
C ALA A 214 13.58 -22.22 27.88
N THR A 215 13.69 -21.58 29.04
CA THR A 215 12.83 -21.79 30.22
C THR A 215 11.80 -20.66 30.43
N MET A 216 11.56 -19.84 29.42
CA MET A 216 10.45 -18.88 29.45
C MET A 216 9.09 -19.60 29.51
N PRO A 217 8.04 -18.98 30.07
CA PRO A 217 6.70 -19.58 30.13
C PRO A 217 6.21 -20.09 28.76
N GLU A 218 5.25 -21.02 28.75
CA GLU A 218 4.68 -21.53 27.50
C GLU A 218 3.74 -20.53 26.83
N ASN A 219 3.03 -19.77 27.66
CA ASN A 219 2.13 -18.74 27.18
C ASN A 219 2.92 -17.44 26.94
N PRO A 220 2.81 -16.79 25.76
CA PRO A 220 3.51 -15.55 25.46
C PRO A 220 3.08 -14.38 26.38
N VAL A 221 1.82 -14.33 26.82
CA VAL A 221 1.31 -13.28 27.73
C VAL A 221 1.96 -13.40 29.12
N ASP A 222 2.06 -14.63 29.64
CA ASP A 222 2.78 -14.88 30.91
C ASP A 222 4.26 -14.51 30.79
N THR A 223 4.86 -14.72 29.63
CA THR A 223 6.24 -14.33 29.35
C THR A 223 6.41 -12.82 29.35
N ILE A 224 5.49 -12.07 28.68
CA ILE A 224 5.51 -10.61 28.70
C ILE A 224 5.39 -10.11 30.15
N SER A 225 4.42 -10.59 30.92
CA SER A 225 4.24 -10.22 32.34
C SER A 225 5.52 -10.43 33.16
N LYS A 226 6.11 -11.63 33.07
CA LYS A 226 7.37 -11.96 33.75
C LYS A 226 8.54 -11.05 33.33
N CYS A 227 8.61 -10.69 32.06
CA CYS A 227 9.65 -9.81 31.55
C CYS A 227 9.45 -8.37 32.02
N LEU A 228 8.22 -7.87 32.05
CA LEU A 228 7.91 -6.54 32.60
C LEU A 228 8.35 -6.39 34.05
N ASP A 229 8.05 -7.39 34.89
CA ASP A 229 8.48 -7.39 36.29
C ASP A 229 10.01 -7.35 36.43
N ARG A 230 10.72 -8.15 35.63
CA ARG A 230 12.19 -8.21 35.66
C ARG A 230 12.87 -6.94 35.11
N LEU A 231 12.25 -6.30 34.15
CA LEU A 231 12.71 -5.03 33.58
C LEU A 231 12.27 -3.81 34.38
N SER A 232 11.43 -4.03 35.42
CA SER A 232 10.87 -2.99 36.29
C SER A 232 10.12 -1.90 35.49
N ILE A 233 9.34 -2.32 34.49
CA ILE A 233 8.52 -1.42 33.66
C ILE A 233 7.20 -1.15 34.39
N ALA A 234 6.99 0.11 34.82
CA ALA A 234 5.79 0.53 35.50
C ALA A 234 4.55 0.39 34.60
N GLU A 235 3.39 0.16 35.18
CA GLU A 235 2.15 -0.08 34.43
C GLU A 235 1.80 1.06 33.49
N ASN A 236 1.97 2.32 33.93
CA ASN A 236 1.67 3.52 33.14
C ASN A 236 2.62 3.71 31.93
N ASP A 237 3.80 3.09 31.97
CA ASP A 237 4.82 3.21 30.90
C ASP A 237 4.72 2.09 29.87
N ARG A 238 3.92 1.03 30.12
CA ARG A 238 3.90 -0.19 29.30
C ARG A 238 3.55 0.07 27.85
N VAL A 239 2.50 0.86 27.59
CA VAL A 239 2.07 1.17 26.22
C VAL A 239 3.21 1.81 25.45
N ARG A 240 3.83 2.88 26.00
CA ARG A 240 4.95 3.58 25.37
C ARG A 240 6.19 2.70 25.17
N GLU A 241 6.45 1.81 26.09
CA GLU A 241 7.55 0.85 26.00
C GLU A 241 7.29 -0.24 24.97
N PHE A 242 6.03 -0.66 24.77
CA PHE A 242 5.66 -1.59 23.69
C PHE A 242 5.74 -0.89 22.32
N GLU A 243 5.23 0.33 22.18
CA GLU A 243 5.33 1.13 20.97
C GLU A 243 6.78 1.24 20.47
N ARG A 244 7.70 1.62 21.36
CA ARG A 244 9.13 1.74 21.03
C ARG A 244 9.72 0.42 20.56
N ARG A 245 9.33 -0.71 21.16
CA ARG A 245 9.80 -2.04 20.80
C ARG A 245 9.25 -2.49 19.45
N LEU A 246 7.99 -2.23 19.17
CA LEU A 246 7.36 -2.52 17.88
C LEU A 246 7.97 -1.69 16.76
N ALA A 247 8.25 -0.41 17.02
CA ALA A 247 8.90 0.50 16.07
C ALA A 247 10.31 0.06 15.66
N ARG A 248 11.03 -0.71 16.49
CA ARG A 248 12.39 -1.20 16.17
C ARG A 248 12.42 -2.22 15.03
N THR A 249 11.37 -2.99 14.86
CA THR A 249 11.18 -3.96 13.78
C THR A 249 9.83 -3.68 13.12
N LEU A 250 9.70 -2.45 12.58
CA LEU A 250 8.45 -1.90 12.07
C LEU A 250 7.82 -2.78 11.00
N GLY A 251 8.63 -3.33 10.09
CA GLY A 251 8.17 -4.19 9.03
C GLY A 251 7.64 -5.53 9.54
N TRP A 252 8.36 -6.22 10.43
CA TRP A 252 7.86 -7.46 11.01
C TRP A 252 6.68 -7.24 11.95
N SER A 253 6.66 -6.12 12.68
CA SER A 253 5.50 -5.71 13.50
C SER A 253 4.28 -5.45 12.62
N GLY A 254 4.45 -4.79 11.49
CA GLY A 254 3.39 -4.56 10.50
C GLY A 254 2.86 -5.85 9.90
N TYR A 255 3.74 -6.79 9.55
CA TYR A 255 3.33 -8.11 9.06
C TYR A 255 2.58 -8.92 10.14
N ALA A 256 3.08 -8.91 11.39
CA ALA A 256 2.40 -9.57 12.49
C ALA A 256 0.99 -8.98 12.73
N LYS A 257 0.85 -7.66 12.62
CA LYS A 257 -0.44 -6.97 12.69
C LYS A 257 -1.38 -7.40 11.57
N TRP A 258 -0.90 -7.41 10.33
CA TRP A 258 -1.69 -7.88 9.19
C TRP A 258 -2.18 -9.32 9.40
N ARG A 259 -1.31 -10.24 9.83
CA ARG A 259 -1.66 -11.62 10.12
C ARG A 259 -2.73 -11.75 11.20
N SER A 260 -2.68 -10.91 12.23
CA SER A 260 -3.62 -10.98 13.36
C SER A 260 -5.04 -10.54 12.99
N TYR A 261 -5.18 -9.58 12.06
CA TYR A 261 -6.47 -8.93 11.81
C TYR A 261 -7.12 -9.29 10.47
N TRP A 262 -6.34 -9.65 9.45
CA TRP A 262 -6.87 -9.84 8.08
C TRP A 262 -6.85 -11.29 7.57
N THR A 263 -6.08 -12.18 8.19
CA THR A 263 -6.20 -13.59 7.86
C THR A 263 -7.30 -14.19 8.69
N GLY A 264 -8.48 -14.36 8.10
CA GLY A 264 -9.60 -15.02 8.75
C GLY A 264 -9.22 -16.42 9.26
N SER A 265 -10.01 -16.97 10.18
CA SER A 265 -9.82 -18.25 10.89
C SER A 265 -9.62 -19.51 9.99
N SER A 266 -9.58 -19.36 8.68
CA SER A 266 -9.44 -20.45 7.71
C SER A 266 -8.01 -20.89 7.41
N THR A 267 -6.98 -20.10 7.80
CA THR A 267 -5.59 -20.54 7.72
C THR A 267 -5.17 -21.13 9.06
N SER A 268 -5.22 -22.45 9.14
CA SER A 268 -4.81 -23.29 10.25
C SER A 268 -3.55 -22.79 10.97
N GLY A 269 -3.68 -22.50 12.26
CA GLY A 269 -2.65 -22.63 13.29
C GLY A 269 -1.37 -21.76 13.24
N GLN A 270 -0.90 -21.33 12.10
CA GLN A 270 0.36 -20.59 11.95
C GLN A 270 0.16 -19.08 12.17
N ALA A 271 0.15 -18.64 13.42
CA ALA A 271 0.06 -17.21 13.73
C ALA A 271 1.42 -16.66 14.21
N LEU A 272 1.96 -15.69 13.47
CA LEU A 272 2.92 -14.72 13.97
C LEU A 272 2.13 -13.50 14.41
N THR A 273 1.94 -13.33 15.73
CA THR A 273 1.15 -12.23 16.31
C THR A 273 2.04 -11.16 16.92
N ILE A 274 1.48 -9.97 17.14
CA ILE A 274 2.16 -8.88 17.89
C ILE A 274 2.56 -9.37 19.30
N VAL A 275 1.71 -10.16 19.96
CA VAL A 275 1.98 -10.72 21.29
C VAL A 275 3.17 -11.67 21.25
N ASP A 276 3.22 -12.56 20.25
CA ASP A 276 4.37 -13.48 20.05
C ASP A 276 5.67 -12.70 19.81
N LEU A 277 5.63 -11.67 18.96
CA LEU A 277 6.78 -10.84 18.64
C LEU A 277 7.33 -10.11 19.88
N LEU A 278 6.46 -9.49 20.65
CA LEU A 278 6.82 -8.81 21.90
C LEU A 278 7.37 -9.79 22.94
N ALA A 279 6.77 -10.99 23.08
CA ALA A 279 7.23 -12.01 24.02
C ALA A 279 8.67 -12.47 23.71
N VAL A 280 8.98 -12.70 22.41
CA VAL A 280 10.34 -13.07 21.97
C VAL A 280 11.32 -11.92 22.24
N ARG A 281 10.97 -10.69 21.84
CA ARG A 281 11.82 -9.51 22.03
C ARG A 281 12.13 -9.26 23.50
N LEU A 282 11.10 -9.18 24.35
CA LEU A 282 11.25 -8.93 25.79
C LEU A 282 12.06 -10.04 26.48
N SER A 283 11.95 -11.28 25.99
CA SER A 283 12.77 -12.40 26.50
C SER A 283 14.25 -12.13 26.30
N TYR A 284 14.68 -11.73 25.10
CA TYR A 284 16.07 -11.38 24.82
C TYR A 284 16.52 -10.17 25.64
N GLU A 285 15.73 -9.11 25.67
CA GLU A 285 16.06 -7.90 26.43
C GLU A 285 16.20 -8.17 27.93
N THR A 286 15.31 -8.97 28.50
CA THR A 286 15.35 -9.38 29.91
C THR A 286 16.64 -10.14 30.24
N VAL A 287 17.03 -11.09 29.38
CA VAL A 287 18.22 -11.90 29.62
C VAL A 287 19.49 -11.09 29.44
N LEU A 288 19.56 -10.20 28.46
CA LEU A 288 20.71 -9.36 28.20
C LEU A 288 20.91 -8.30 29.30
N ARG A 289 19.85 -7.67 29.80
CA ARG A 289 19.90 -6.70 30.88
C ARG A 289 20.20 -7.30 32.25
N TYR A 290 19.79 -8.52 32.53
CA TYR A 290 20.13 -9.22 33.77
C TYR A 290 21.64 -9.45 33.91
N LYS A 291 22.35 -9.51 32.79
CA LYS A 291 23.81 -9.69 32.76
C LYS A 291 24.57 -8.35 32.94
N ASP A 292 23.97 -7.21 32.60
CA ASP A 292 24.59 -5.91 32.68
C ASP A 292 23.58 -4.85 33.12
N LYS A 293 23.64 -4.42 34.37
CA LYS A 293 22.68 -3.48 35.00
C LYS A 293 22.78 -2.02 34.47
N SER A 294 23.72 -1.74 33.56
CA SER A 294 24.08 -0.39 33.12
C SER A 294 23.50 0.08 31.78
N LEU A 295 22.63 -0.68 31.12
CA LEU A 295 22.25 -0.44 29.73
C LEU A 295 20.91 0.32 29.54
N PRO A 296 20.87 1.62 29.16
CA PRO A 296 19.69 2.32 28.73
C PRO A 296 19.20 1.90 27.31
N LEU A 297 17.93 2.14 26.96
CA LEU A 297 17.34 1.86 25.64
C LEU A 297 17.60 3.00 24.66
N ALA A 298 18.60 2.90 23.79
CA ALA A 298 18.92 3.92 22.82
C ALA A 298 18.34 3.60 21.42
N ARG A 299 18.09 4.65 20.65
CA ARG A 299 17.36 4.68 19.37
C ARG A 299 18.06 3.93 18.21
N PRO A 300 17.32 3.19 17.33
CA PRO A 300 17.91 2.50 16.18
C PRO A 300 17.96 3.29 14.88
N ALA A 301 17.17 4.36 14.73
CA ALA A 301 16.93 4.98 13.42
C ALA A 301 18.18 5.57 12.75
N THR A 302 19.18 6.01 13.51
CA THR A 302 20.38 6.67 12.96
C THR A 302 21.47 5.73 12.45
N LEU A 303 21.50 4.47 12.87
CA LEU A 303 22.56 3.53 12.49
C LEU A 303 22.43 3.03 11.05
N PHE A 304 21.22 2.74 10.62
CA PHE A 304 20.94 2.27 9.26
C PHE A 304 20.97 3.39 8.22
N THR A 305 20.63 4.62 8.59
CA THR A 305 20.73 5.80 7.72
C THR A 305 22.17 6.13 7.33
N HIS A 306 23.11 5.99 8.25
CA HIS A 306 24.52 6.19 7.94
C HIS A 306 25.13 5.08 7.08
N LEU A 307 24.67 3.86 7.18
CA LEU A 307 25.06 2.76 6.28
C LEU A 307 24.43 2.89 4.89
N ARG A 308 23.21 3.43 4.79
CA ARG A 308 22.55 3.74 3.50
C ARG A 308 23.30 4.84 2.72
N ARG A 309 23.75 5.91 3.36
CA ARG A 309 24.51 6.98 2.70
C ARG A 309 25.83 6.51 2.07
N ARG A 310 26.38 5.37 2.49
CA ARG A 310 27.57 4.78 1.84
C ARG A 310 27.28 3.97 0.58
N GLY A 311 26.05 3.59 0.30
CA GLY A 311 25.66 2.81 -0.89
C GLY A 311 25.36 3.66 -2.13
N SER A 312 25.18 4.99 -2.00
CA SER A 312 24.97 5.87 -3.15
C SER A 312 26.28 6.52 -3.58
N LEU A 313 27.24 5.71 -4.02
CA LEU A 313 28.42 6.19 -4.74
C LEU A 313 28.05 6.45 -6.20
N ASP A 314 28.29 7.66 -6.61
CA ASP A 314 28.26 8.20 -7.96
C ASP A 314 28.75 7.18 -9.02
N THR A 315 27.86 6.75 -9.87
CA THR A 315 28.23 6.07 -11.15
C THR A 315 28.40 7.07 -12.29
N ARG A 316 29.18 8.12 -12.06
CA ARG A 316 29.70 8.99 -13.13
C ARG A 316 31.19 9.23 -12.88
N GLY A 317 31.99 8.24 -13.26
CA GLY A 317 33.45 8.36 -13.27
C GLY A 317 34.00 7.45 -14.34
N SER A 318 34.64 8.05 -15.32
CA SER A 318 35.30 7.45 -16.46
C SER A 318 36.24 6.30 -16.08
N LEU A 319 36.24 5.27 -16.91
CA LEU A 319 37.25 4.22 -16.98
C LEU A 319 38.62 4.84 -17.29
N ASP A 320 39.51 4.80 -16.30
CA ASP A 320 40.94 4.77 -16.56
C ASP A 320 41.59 3.65 -15.71
N THR A 321 42.20 2.78 -16.43
CA THR A 321 42.98 1.63 -16.00
C THR A 321 44.32 2.04 -15.42
N GLU A 322 44.65 1.59 -14.19
CA GLU A 322 46.01 1.13 -13.88
C GLU A 322 46.00 0.35 -12.56
N GLY A 323 46.77 -0.74 -12.55
CA GLY A 323 46.71 -1.76 -11.52
C GLY A 323 47.64 -1.50 -10.33
N SER A 324 47.34 -2.10 -9.22
CA SER A 324 48.34 -2.72 -8.33
C SER A 324 47.69 -3.68 -7.34
N GLN A 325 48.15 -4.87 -7.27
CA GLN A 325 47.92 -5.90 -6.25
C GLN A 325 48.51 -5.47 -4.89
N SER A 326 47.78 -5.67 -3.81
CA SER A 326 48.41 -5.94 -2.50
C SER A 326 47.51 -6.77 -1.60
N ASP A 327 48.02 -7.88 -1.17
CA ASP A 327 47.53 -8.81 -0.15
C ASP A 327 47.27 -8.12 1.20
N CYS A 328 46.22 -8.52 1.88
CA CYS A 328 46.06 -8.24 3.33
C CYS A 328 45.32 -9.38 4.02
N THR A 329 46.03 -10.20 4.74
CA THR A 329 45.54 -11.06 5.83
C THR A 329 45.38 -10.25 7.10
N PRO A 330 44.36 -10.49 7.95
CA PRO A 330 44.21 -9.81 9.23
C PRO A 330 44.54 -10.74 10.41
N THR A 331 45.52 -10.32 11.21
CA THR A 331 45.69 -10.71 12.61
C THR A 331 45.79 -9.44 13.46
N ALA A 332 44.92 -9.26 14.43
CA ALA A 332 45.12 -8.28 15.49
C ALA A 332 44.49 -8.71 16.82
N THR A 333 45.33 -8.90 17.78
CA THR A 333 45.10 -9.17 19.21
C THR A 333 44.66 -7.88 19.96
N LEU A 334 43.75 -8.09 20.90
CA LEU A 334 43.25 -7.07 21.83
C LEU A 334 44.25 -6.85 22.99
N ASN A 335 44.54 -5.59 23.28
CA ASN A 335 45.03 -5.15 24.60
C ASN A 335 44.40 -3.80 24.97
N THR A 336 43.79 -3.78 26.16
CA THR A 336 43.25 -2.60 26.85
C THR A 336 44.30 -1.82 27.61
N PRO A 337 44.11 -0.46 27.89
CA PRO A 337 43.91 -0.12 29.30
C PRO A 337 42.78 0.92 29.56
N ALA A 338 42.26 0.80 30.79
CA ALA A 338 41.24 1.65 31.38
C ALA A 338 41.70 3.06 31.72
N ALA A 339 40.88 4.08 31.48
CA ALA A 339 40.98 5.38 32.13
C ALA A 339 39.58 5.83 32.58
N THR A 340 39.48 6.02 33.87
CA THR A 340 38.35 6.57 34.63
C THR A 340 38.18 8.05 34.37
N LEU A 341 36.97 8.50 34.00
CA LEU A 341 36.53 9.88 34.14
C LEU A 341 35.11 9.94 34.69
N ASN A 342 35.01 10.42 35.93
CA ASN A 342 33.79 10.81 36.62
C ASN A 342 33.20 12.06 35.99
N THR A 343 31.93 12.03 35.58
CA THR A 343 31.08 13.20 35.38
C THR A 343 29.67 12.91 35.89
N PRO A 344 28.98 13.88 36.53
CA PRO A 344 27.76 13.61 37.30
C PRO A 344 26.56 13.40 36.43
N ALA A 345 25.67 12.52 36.88
CA ALA A 345 24.38 12.19 36.29
C ALA A 345 23.45 13.42 36.29
N ALA A 346 23.17 13.97 35.13
CA ALA A 346 22.05 14.87 34.94
C ALA A 346 20.77 14.07 34.71
N THR A 347 19.84 14.17 35.65
CA THR A 347 18.48 13.65 35.56
C THR A 347 17.75 14.36 34.43
N LEU A 348 17.53 13.69 33.32
CA LEU A 348 16.67 14.15 32.23
C LEU A 348 15.21 13.80 32.55
N ASN A 349 14.57 14.67 33.32
CA ASN A 349 13.13 14.87 33.25
C ASN A 349 12.86 15.71 32.02
N THR A 350 12.39 15.10 30.92
CA THR A 350 11.94 15.82 29.75
C THR A 350 10.44 16.06 29.88
N PRO A 351 9.99 17.32 30.02
CA PRO A 351 8.57 17.63 30.00
C PRO A 351 8.03 17.45 28.57
N ALA A 352 6.75 17.10 28.49
CA ALA A 352 5.98 16.96 27.25
C ALA A 352 5.80 18.27 26.42
N ALA A 353 6.58 19.31 26.71
CA ALA A 353 6.39 20.67 26.21
C ALA A 353 7.34 21.09 25.05
N THR A 354 8.06 20.15 24.41
CA THR A 354 9.03 20.52 23.35
C THR A 354 8.56 20.26 21.90
N LEU A 355 7.26 20.05 21.67
CA LEU A 355 6.74 19.63 20.35
C LEU A 355 6.27 20.79 19.45
N ASN A 356 6.16 22.01 19.95
CA ASN A 356 5.82 23.21 19.18
C ASN A 356 7.06 24.09 18.96
N THR A 357 8.10 23.55 18.31
CA THR A 357 9.18 24.41 17.88
C THR A 357 8.70 25.33 16.75
N PRO A 358 9.19 26.59 16.68
CA PRO A 358 8.87 27.49 15.58
C PRO A 358 9.07 26.86 14.19
N LYS A 359 10.06 25.99 14.05
CA LYS A 359 10.34 25.22 12.81
C LYS A 359 9.20 24.28 12.40
N THR A 360 8.55 23.58 13.34
CA THR A 360 7.44 22.68 13.03
C THR A 360 6.19 23.47 12.62
N ALA A 361 5.90 24.56 13.33
CA ALA A 361 4.79 25.44 12.98
C ALA A 361 4.96 26.02 11.55
N LEU A 362 6.17 26.42 11.19
CA LEU A 362 6.46 26.94 9.85
C LEU A 362 6.25 25.85 8.77
N LYS A 363 6.67 24.61 9.00
CA LYS A 363 6.43 23.51 8.06
C LYS A 363 4.93 23.22 7.83
N ARG A 364 4.11 23.40 8.86
CA ARG A 364 2.63 23.29 8.74
C ARG A 364 2.06 24.39 7.86
N VAL A 365 2.52 25.63 8.04
CA VAL A 365 2.13 26.79 7.20
C VAL A 365 2.49 26.52 5.73
N TRP A 366 3.72 26.11 5.47
CA TRP A 366 4.17 25.82 4.10
C TRP A 366 3.40 24.68 3.45
N LEU A 367 3.11 23.62 4.18
CA LEU A 367 2.30 22.51 3.68
C LEU A 367 0.88 22.98 3.33
N ALA A 368 0.25 23.73 4.23
CA ALA A 368 -1.10 24.25 3.99
C ALA A 368 -1.14 25.21 2.80
N ALA A 369 -0.14 26.10 2.66
CA ALA A 369 -0.05 27.03 1.52
C ALA A 369 0.14 26.28 0.20
N TYR A 370 0.98 25.24 0.18
CA TYR A 370 1.21 24.38 -0.98
C TYR A 370 -0.06 23.62 -1.41
N GLU A 371 -0.82 23.09 -0.45
CA GLU A 371 -2.09 22.40 -0.69
C GLU A 371 -3.20 23.36 -1.16
N ASN A 372 -3.25 24.56 -0.57
CA ASN A 372 -4.18 25.61 -0.97
C ASN A 372 -3.92 26.08 -2.41
N HIS A 373 -2.65 26.30 -2.78
CA HIS A 373 -2.29 26.65 -4.15
C HIS A 373 -2.79 25.59 -5.17
N TYR A 374 -2.53 24.30 -4.89
CA TYR A 374 -3.03 23.22 -5.74
C TYR A 374 -4.56 23.20 -5.83
N ARG A 375 -5.25 23.32 -4.69
CA ARG A 375 -6.73 23.40 -4.63
C ARG A 375 -7.24 24.52 -5.52
N ASP A 376 -6.68 25.72 -5.39
CA ASP A 376 -7.16 26.91 -6.09
C ASP A 376 -6.89 26.83 -7.59
N CYS A 377 -5.74 26.29 -8.00
CA CYS A 377 -5.45 25.99 -9.40
C CYS A 377 -6.44 24.97 -9.99
N LEU A 378 -6.74 23.92 -9.24
CA LEU A 378 -7.67 22.86 -9.68
C LEU A 378 -9.10 23.41 -9.79
N LEU A 379 -9.60 24.15 -8.79
CA LEU A 379 -10.93 24.74 -8.82
C LEU A 379 -11.08 25.74 -9.98
N LYS A 380 -10.08 26.61 -10.22
CA LYS A 380 -10.05 27.50 -11.40
C LYS A 380 -10.12 26.72 -12.72
N ALA A 381 -9.46 25.55 -12.80
CA ALA A 381 -9.54 24.70 -13.99
C ALA A 381 -10.92 24.07 -14.19
N LEU A 382 -11.63 23.76 -13.10
CA LEU A 382 -12.98 23.19 -13.11
C LEU A 382 -14.09 24.23 -13.32
N GLU A 383 -13.81 25.54 -13.18
CA GLU A 383 -14.78 26.64 -13.45
C GLU A 383 -14.84 27.05 -14.94
N LYS A 384 -14.03 26.46 -15.80
CA LYS A 384 -14.10 26.77 -17.24
C LYS A 384 -15.52 26.52 -17.75
N PRO A 385 -16.09 27.45 -18.55
CA PRO A 385 -17.44 27.28 -19.05
C PRO A 385 -17.52 26.01 -19.87
N LEU A 386 -18.46 25.12 -19.48
CA LEU A 386 -18.84 23.97 -20.26
C LEU A 386 -19.19 24.44 -21.66
N GLN A 387 -18.47 23.99 -22.68
CA GLN A 387 -18.88 24.29 -24.07
C GLN A 387 -20.28 23.70 -24.22
N PRO A 388 -21.25 24.50 -24.77
CA PRO A 388 -22.60 24.01 -24.91
C PRO A 388 -22.59 22.79 -25.83
N THR A 389 -22.78 21.62 -25.23
CA THR A 389 -23.06 20.40 -25.95
C THR A 389 -24.33 20.61 -26.76
N SER A 390 -24.30 20.26 -28.04
CA SER A 390 -25.39 20.40 -29.01
C SER A 390 -26.75 20.03 -28.39
N THR A 391 -27.75 20.74 -28.79
CA THR A 391 -29.12 20.83 -28.27
C THR A 391 -29.97 19.56 -28.24
N GLN A 392 -29.43 18.38 -28.55
CA GLN A 392 -29.97 17.06 -28.22
C GLN A 392 -28.82 16.09 -27.90
N PRO A 393 -28.87 15.41 -26.75
CA PRO A 393 -27.89 14.35 -26.47
C PRO A 393 -28.13 13.16 -27.41
N GLU A 394 -27.41 13.13 -28.53
CA GLU A 394 -27.40 11.90 -29.34
C GLU A 394 -26.81 10.78 -28.50
N ARG A 395 -27.42 9.60 -28.55
CA ARG A 395 -26.94 8.38 -27.90
C ARG A 395 -25.46 8.16 -28.21
N PRO A 396 -24.58 7.96 -27.18
CA PRO A 396 -23.15 7.77 -27.43
C PRO A 396 -22.90 6.50 -28.26
N ALA A 397 -21.83 6.48 -29.04
CA ALA A 397 -21.43 5.30 -29.82
C ALA A 397 -21.04 4.14 -28.90
N ALA A 398 -20.36 4.44 -27.79
CA ALA A 398 -20.14 3.51 -26.68
C ALA A 398 -19.98 4.28 -25.37
N GLN A 399 -20.29 3.59 -24.28
CA GLN A 399 -19.95 4.00 -22.91
C GLN A 399 -18.79 3.13 -22.42
N ALA A 400 -17.79 3.73 -21.76
CA ALA A 400 -16.65 3.02 -21.25
C ALA A 400 -16.45 3.32 -19.76
N VAL A 401 -16.59 2.29 -18.93
CA VAL A 401 -16.44 2.36 -17.47
C VAL A 401 -15.01 2.00 -17.12
N PHE A 402 -14.27 2.95 -16.55
CA PHE A 402 -12.89 2.78 -16.10
C PHE A 402 -12.79 2.83 -14.58
N CYS A 403 -11.73 2.22 -14.03
CA CYS A 403 -11.43 2.41 -12.62
C CYS A 403 -11.23 3.89 -12.29
N ILE A 404 -11.56 4.28 -11.05
CA ILE A 404 -11.32 5.64 -10.52
C ILE A 404 -9.84 6.02 -10.49
N ASP A 405 -8.93 5.08 -10.69
CA ASP A 405 -7.48 5.25 -10.65
C ASP A 405 -6.99 6.42 -11.51
N THR A 406 -6.04 7.18 -11.00
CA THR A 406 -5.50 8.37 -11.67
C THR A 406 -4.89 8.07 -13.03
N ARG A 407 -4.41 6.84 -13.25
CA ARG A 407 -3.87 6.39 -14.55
C ARG A 407 -4.94 6.28 -15.64
N SER A 408 -6.21 6.11 -15.26
CA SER A 408 -7.34 6.08 -16.20
C SER A 408 -7.78 7.47 -16.66
N GLU A 409 -7.42 8.55 -15.96
CA GLU A 409 -7.83 9.92 -16.31
C GLU A 409 -7.39 10.31 -17.71
N GLY A 410 -6.10 10.21 -18.01
CA GLY A 410 -5.57 10.57 -19.32
C GLY A 410 -6.14 9.70 -20.45
N LEU A 411 -6.34 8.39 -20.18
CA LEU A 411 -6.95 7.47 -21.15
C LEU A 411 -8.39 7.87 -21.50
N ARG A 412 -9.19 8.26 -20.49
CA ARG A 412 -10.57 8.72 -20.68
C ARG A 412 -10.59 9.98 -21.55
N ARG A 413 -9.75 10.95 -21.26
CA ARG A 413 -9.62 12.22 -22.01
C ARG A 413 -9.22 11.95 -23.47
N HIS A 414 -8.24 11.08 -23.71
CA HIS A 414 -7.82 10.72 -25.06
C HIS A 414 -8.89 9.92 -25.82
N LEU A 415 -9.65 9.04 -25.16
CA LEU A 415 -10.73 8.28 -25.82
C LEU A 415 -11.87 9.18 -26.26
N GLU A 416 -12.31 10.08 -25.38
CA GLU A 416 -13.37 11.06 -25.66
C GLU A 416 -13.00 11.96 -26.85
N ALA A 417 -11.73 12.27 -27.02
CA ALA A 417 -11.22 13.05 -28.17
C ALA A 417 -11.26 12.27 -29.51
N THR A 418 -11.45 10.95 -29.52
CA THR A 418 -11.50 10.15 -30.75
C THR A 418 -12.89 10.00 -31.35
N GLY A 419 -13.96 10.37 -30.61
CA GLY A 419 -15.33 10.17 -31.11
C GLY A 419 -16.37 10.41 -30.02
N ARG A 420 -17.62 10.04 -30.32
CA ARG A 420 -18.76 10.18 -29.39
C ARG A 420 -18.75 9.07 -28.32
N TYR A 421 -17.79 9.14 -27.43
CA TYR A 421 -17.65 8.21 -26.29
C TYR A 421 -17.99 8.94 -24.99
N GLU A 422 -18.75 8.26 -24.15
CA GLU A 422 -18.98 8.69 -22.77
C GLU A 422 -18.13 7.84 -21.85
N THR A 423 -17.36 8.44 -20.95
CA THR A 423 -16.55 7.69 -19.98
C THR A 423 -17.09 7.85 -18.57
N ILE A 424 -17.15 6.74 -17.83
CA ILE A 424 -17.66 6.65 -16.47
C ILE A 424 -16.52 6.20 -15.56
N GLY A 425 -16.31 6.88 -14.43
CA GLY A 425 -15.34 6.48 -13.41
C GLY A 425 -16.05 5.68 -12.32
N PHE A 426 -15.59 4.47 -12.06
CA PHE A 426 -16.16 3.58 -11.06
C PHE A 426 -15.10 2.69 -10.42
N ALA A 427 -15.31 2.24 -9.17
CA ALA A 427 -14.35 1.36 -8.52
C ALA A 427 -14.16 0.04 -9.31
N GLY A 428 -12.91 -0.34 -9.61
CA GLY A 428 -12.58 -1.40 -10.56
C GLY A 428 -13.04 -2.82 -10.19
N PHE A 429 -13.57 -3.04 -8.98
CA PHE A 429 -14.23 -4.30 -8.63
C PHE A 429 -15.72 -4.36 -9.03
N PHE A 430 -16.26 -3.30 -9.62
CA PHE A 430 -17.64 -3.19 -10.14
C PHE A 430 -18.71 -3.59 -9.12
N SER A 431 -18.57 -3.20 -7.85
CA SER A 431 -19.46 -3.57 -6.73
C SER A 431 -19.72 -5.08 -6.58
N LEU A 432 -18.80 -5.91 -7.10
CA LEU A 432 -18.86 -7.37 -7.00
C LEU A 432 -17.74 -7.88 -6.08
N PRO A 433 -17.95 -7.94 -4.74
CA PRO A 433 -16.96 -8.48 -3.83
C PRO A 433 -16.92 -10.02 -3.97
N MET A 434 -16.08 -10.50 -4.86
CA MET A 434 -16.05 -11.91 -5.24
C MET A 434 -14.73 -12.61 -4.91
N GLN A 435 -14.84 -13.90 -4.62
CA GLN A 435 -13.72 -14.85 -4.70
C GLN A 435 -13.75 -15.48 -6.09
N TYR A 436 -12.63 -15.37 -6.80
CA TYR A 436 -12.52 -15.83 -8.17
C TYR A 436 -11.62 -17.06 -8.27
N LEU A 437 -12.08 -18.09 -8.96
CA LEU A 437 -11.33 -19.32 -9.24
C LEU A 437 -10.98 -19.40 -10.73
N PRO A 438 -9.74 -19.11 -11.13
CA PRO A 438 -9.28 -19.28 -12.51
C PRO A 438 -9.34 -20.74 -12.95
N LEU A 439 -9.61 -20.98 -14.22
CA LEU A 439 -9.62 -22.34 -14.78
C LEU A 439 -8.27 -23.04 -14.57
N GLY A 440 -8.29 -24.20 -13.93
CA GLY A 440 -7.10 -25.00 -13.62
C GLY A 440 -6.38 -24.60 -12.33
N SER A 441 -6.84 -23.57 -11.62
CA SER A 441 -6.38 -23.22 -10.28
C SER A 441 -7.06 -24.09 -9.21
N ALA A 442 -6.35 -24.33 -8.10
CA ALA A 442 -6.92 -24.97 -6.90
C ALA A 442 -7.29 -23.94 -5.80
N GLU A 443 -6.92 -22.67 -5.98
CA GLU A 443 -7.09 -21.64 -4.97
C GLU A 443 -7.92 -20.48 -5.50
N TYR A 444 -8.83 -20.00 -4.66
CA TYR A 444 -9.57 -18.78 -4.91
C TYR A 444 -8.71 -17.55 -4.69
N VAL A 445 -8.93 -16.52 -5.52
CA VAL A 445 -8.30 -15.22 -5.41
C VAL A 445 -9.34 -14.20 -4.98
N ASP A 446 -9.05 -13.44 -3.94
CA ASP A 446 -9.92 -12.37 -3.44
C ASP A 446 -9.89 -11.17 -4.39
N GLN A 447 -11.04 -10.84 -5.00
CA GLN A 447 -11.20 -9.80 -6.01
C GLN A 447 -12.13 -8.68 -5.49
N TYR A 448 -11.78 -8.10 -4.33
CA TYR A 448 -12.55 -7.03 -3.68
C TYR A 448 -11.66 -6.19 -2.78
N PRO A 449 -12.08 -4.94 -2.47
CA PRO A 449 -11.34 -4.09 -1.55
C PRO A 449 -11.23 -4.72 -0.17
N VAL A 450 -10.07 -4.61 0.46
CA VAL A 450 -9.80 -5.19 1.80
C VAL A 450 -10.71 -4.68 2.92
N LEU A 451 -11.46 -3.62 2.66
CA LEU A 451 -12.46 -3.07 3.59
C LEU A 451 -13.77 -3.85 3.58
N LEU A 452 -13.96 -4.76 2.62
CA LEU A 452 -15.16 -5.56 2.44
C LEU A 452 -14.89 -7.03 2.77
N THR A 453 -15.95 -7.83 2.76
CA THR A 453 -15.89 -9.28 2.83
C THR A 453 -16.47 -9.86 1.53
N SER A 454 -16.01 -11.04 1.12
CA SER A 454 -16.58 -11.73 -0.04
C SER A 454 -18.05 -12.04 0.19
N ALA A 455 -18.85 -11.76 -0.84
CA ALA A 455 -20.27 -12.09 -0.88
C ALA A 455 -20.60 -13.19 -1.91
N ILE A 456 -19.70 -13.42 -2.87
CA ILE A 456 -19.96 -14.29 -4.02
C ILE A 456 -18.71 -15.08 -4.42
N GLN A 457 -18.94 -16.25 -5.00
CA GLN A 457 -17.90 -17.05 -5.66
C GLN A 457 -18.17 -17.10 -7.17
N VAL A 458 -17.12 -16.86 -7.96
CA VAL A 458 -17.16 -16.90 -9.43
C VAL A 458 -16.04 -17.81 -9.93
N THR A 459 -16.36 -18.71 -10.85
CA THR A 459 -15.41 -19.64 -11.45
C THR A 459 -15.32 -19.43 -12.95
N ASP A 460 -14.15 -19.65 -13.53
CA ASP A 460 -13.99 -19.74 -14.99
C ASP A 460 -14.38 -21.13 -15.47
N GLU A 461 -15.31 -21.18 -16.42
CA GLU A 461 -15.66 -22.39 -17.13
C GLU A 461 -15.23 -22.33 -18.60
N PRO A 462 -14.79 -23.45 -19.18
CA PRO A 462 -14.41 -23.48 -20.59
C PRO A 462 -15.64 -23.32 -21.50
N ALA A 463 -15.56 -22.42 -22.47
CA ALA A 463 -16.58 -22.22 -23.49
C ALA A 463 -16.61 -23.37 -24.54
N THR A 464 -15.50 -24.11 -24.65
CA THR A 464 -15.35 -25.22 -25.58
C THR A 464 -15.72 -26.57 -24.96
N LYS A 465 -16.37 -27.44 -25.72
CA LYS A 465 -16.65 -28.84 -25.35
C LYS A 465 -15.47 -29.78 -25.70
N ALA A 466 -14.38 -29.30 -26.21
CA ALA A 466 -13.18 -30.07 -26.55
C ALA A 466 -12.44 -30.57 -25.29
N VAL A 467 -12.93 -31.63 -24.65
CA VAL A 467 -12.39 -32.19 -23.41
C VAL A 467 -10.86 -32.41 -23.43
N PRO A 468 -10.22 -32.91 -24.52
CA PRO A 468 -8.76 -33.06 -24.55
C PRO A 468 -8.01 -31.74 -24.42
N LEU A 469 -8.53 -30.67 -25.01
CA LEU A 469 -7.88 -29.33 -24.94
C LEU A 469 -8.04 -28.74 -23.55
N VAL A 470 -9.19 -28.87 -22.92
CA VAL A 470 -9.47 -28.44 -21.54
C VAL A 470 -8.56 -29.20 -20.56
N ASN A 471 -8.48 -30.53 -20.69
CA ASN A 471 -7.63 -31.36 -19.84
C ASN A 471 -6.14 -30.95 -20.00
N ARG A 472 -5.69 -30.68 -21.22
CA ARG A 472 -4.31 -30.22 -21.47
C ARG A 472 -4.05 -28.86 -20.84
N HIS A 473 -5.01 -27.93 -20.88
CA HIS A 473 -4.89 -26.64 -20.20
C HIS A 473 -4.75 -26.80 -18.68
N ILE A 474 -5.65 -27.57 -18.06
CA ILE A 474 -5.68 -27.81 -16.62
C ILE A 474 -4.37 -28.51 -16.18
N THR A 475 -4.01 -29.62 -16.84
CA THR A 475 -2.79 -30.37 -16.51
C THR A 475 -1.53 -29.54 -16.70
N GLY A 476 -1.48 -28.73 -17.76
CA GLY A 476 -0.37 -27.82 -18.06
C GLY A 476 -0.23 -26.74 -16.98
N SER A 477 -1.32 -26.11 -16.56
CA SER A 477 -1.35 -25.09 -15.51
C SER A 477 -0.91 -25.67 -14.17
N GLN A 478 -1.46 -26.82 -13.79
CA GLN A 478 -1.07 -27.52 -12.56
C GLN A 478 0.40 -27.97 -12.59
N GLY A 479 0.86 -28.46 -13.74
CA GLY A 479 2.27 -28.85 -13.93
C GLY A 479 3.25 -27.69 -13.78
N LEU A 480 2.93 -26.53 -14.35
CA LEU A 480 3.73 -25.31 -14.17
C LEU A 480 3.73 -24.81 -12.72
N ALA A 481 2.60 -24.86 -12.06
CA ALA A 481 2.48 -24.50 -10.64
C ALA A 481 3.32 -25.44 -9.77
N ALA A 482 3.23 -26.77 -9.98
CA ALA A 482 4.01 -27.77 -9.28
C ALA A 482 5.53 -27.62 -9.53
N ALA A 483 5.93 -27.34 -10.77
CA ALA A 483 7.33 -27.07 -11.12
C ALA A 483 7.85 -25.80 -10.42
N GLY A 484 7.06 -24.74 -10.40
CA GLY A 484 7.37 -23.51 -9.67
C GLY A 484 7.54 -23.73 -8.17
N TYR A 485 6.65 -24.50 -7.56
CA TYR A 485 6.73 -24.89 -6.15
C TYR A 485 8.00 -25.72 -5.86
N ALA A 486 8.30 -26.72 -6.68
CA ALA A 486 9.48 -27.56 -6.54
C ALA A 486 10.78 -26.75 -6.69
N LEU A 487 10.85 -25.83 -7.66
CA LEU A 487 11.98 -24.93 -7.85
C LEU A 487 12.18 -23.99 -6.66
N ASN A 488 11.10 -23.41 -6.14
CA ASN A 488 11.16 -22.55 -4.95
C ASN A 488 11.61 -23.33 -3.72
N ARG A 489 11.18 -24.59 -3.58
CA ARG A 489 11.63 -25.48 -2.49
C ARG A 489 13.11 -25.83 -2.64
N ALA A 490 13.56 -26.12 -3.86
CA ALA A 490 14.97 -26.41 -4.15
C ALA A 490 15.89 -25.21 -3.86
N ARG A 491 15.45 -23.99 -4.15
CA ARG A 491 16.18 -22.74 -3.83
C ARG A 491 16.34 -22.50 -2.33
N LYS A 492 15.46 -23.05 -1.50
CA LYS A 492 15.50 -22.92 -0.02
C LYS A 492 16.32 -24.02 0.65
N GLY A 493 16.70 -25.07 -0.05
CA GLY A 493 17.42 -26.22 0.50
C GLY A 493 18.93 -25.97 0.60
N MET A 494 19.56 -26.46 1.69
CA MET A 494 20.98 -26.21 1.98
C MET A 494 21.93 -26.83 0.93
N LEU A 495 21.63 -28.02 0.42
CA LEU A 495 22.42 -28.69 -0.60
C LEU A 495 21.86 -28.51 -2.01
N SER A 496 20.52 -28.45 -2.15
CA SER A 496 19.84 -28.35 -3.43
C SER A 496 20.13 -27.03 -4.13
N THR A 497 20.43 -25.96 -3.40
CA THR A 497 20.80 -24.65 -3.97
C THR A 497 22.09 -24.74 -4.76
N PHE A 498 23.12 -25.44 -4.25
CA PHE A 498 24.38 -25.65 -4.97
C PHE A 498 24.17 -26.52 -6.21
N MET A 499 23.44 -27.62 -6.08
CA MET A 499 23.13 -28.50 -7.22
C MET A 499 22.30 -27.74 -8.28
N LEU A 500 21.38 -26.89 -7.88
CA LEU A 500 20.59 -26.07 -8.80
C LEU A 500 21.48 -25.05 -9.53
N ALA A 501 22.45 -24.43 -8.85
CA ALA A 501 23.37 -23.48 -9.46
C ALA A 501 24.29 -24.17 -10.49
N GLU A 502 24.88 -25.35 -10.14
CA GLU A 502 25.76 -26.12 -11.02
C GLU A 502 24.99 -26.65 -12.24
N ALA A 503 23.86 -27.34 -12.01
CA ALA A 503 23.09 -27.92 -13.13
C ALA A 503 22.35 -26.87 -13.96
N GLY A 504 21.86 -25.80 -13.33
CA GLY A 504 21.08 -24.74 -13.97
C GLY A 504 21.91 -23.69 -14.68
N GLY A 505 23.17 -23.47 -14.26
CA GLY A 505 24.01 -22.38 -14.76
C GLY A 505 24.26 -22.41 -16.26
N PHE A 506 24.45 -23.61 -16.82
CA PHE A 506 24.66 -23.79 -18.25
C PHE A 506 23.46 -23.32 -19.10
N PHE A 507 22.21 -23.53 -18.61
CA PHE A 507 21.00 -23.08 -19.30
C PHE A 507 20.62 -21.64 -18.91
N ALA A 508 20.91 -21.22 -17.69
CA ALA A 508 20.56 -19.90 -17.18
C ALA A 508 21.40 -18.79 -17.85
N GLY A 509 22.66 -19.06 -18.24
CA GLY A 509 23.52 -18.07 -18.88
C GLY A 509 22.97 -17.56 -20.23
N PRO A 510 22.72 -18.42 -21.23
CA PRO A 510 22.11 -18.02 -22.49
C PRO A 510 20.72 -17.39 -22.32
N LEU A 511 19.91 -17.89 -21.36
CA LEU A 511 18.60 -17.36 -21.07
C LEU A 511 18.67 -15.94 -20.48
N ALA A 512 19.63 -15.70 -19.56
CA ALA A 512 19.87 -14.37 -19.00
C ALA A 512 20.38 -13.41 -20.08
N ALA A 513 21.26 -13.85 -20.98
CA ALA A 513 21.74 -13.06 -22.12
C ALA A 513 20.57 -12.69 -23.04
N ALA A 514 19.71 -13.63 -23.42
CA ALA A 514 18.53 -13.36 -24.25
C ALA A 514 17.57 -12.37 -23.56
N LYS A 515 17.34 -12.55 -22.27
CA LYS A 515 16.47 -11.67 -21.47
C LYS A 515 17.02 -10.25 -21.36
N THR A 516 18.35 -10.09 -21.34
CA THR A 516 19.02 -8.80 -21.20
C THR A 516 19.16 -8.09 -22.55
N LEU A 517 19.59 -8.81 -23.60
CA LEU A 517 19.89 -8.21 -24.88
C LEU A 517 18.66 -8.03 -25.78
N THR A 518 17.67 -8.90 -25.65
CA THR A 518 16.46 -8.90 -26.48
C THR A 518 15.19 -9.20 -25.66
N PRO A 519 14.83 -8.36 -24.67
CA PRO A 519 13.74 -8.63 -23.74
C PRO A 519 12.41 -8.93 -24.44
N GLU A 520 12.05 -8.16 -25.48
CA GLU A 520 10.80 -8.39 -26.24
C GLU A 520 10.77 -9.73 -26.97
N CYS A 521 11.90 -10.15 -27.58
CA CYS A 521 12.01 -11.45 -28.24
C CYS A 521 11.91 -12.59 -27.23
N TYR A 522 12.57 -12.42 -26.06
CA TYR A 522 12.46 -13.36 -24.95
C TYR A 522 11.02 -13.52 -24.48
N HIS A 523 10.27 -12.41 -24.31
CA HIS A 523 8.86 -12.46 -23.93
C HIS A 523 7.98 -13.21 -24.94
N LYS A 524 8.18 -12.91 -26.23
CA LYS A 524 7.45 -13.61 -27.31
C LYS A 524 7.74 -15.12 -27.30
N LEU A 525 9.00 -15.51 -27.06
CA LEU A 525 9.41 -16.91 -26.95
C LEU A 525 8.81 -17.57 -25.69
N ARG A 526 8.85 -16.88 -24.54
CA ARG A 526 8.25 -17.36 -23.28
C ARG A 526 6.75 -17.56 -23.43
N ASP A 527 6.05 -16.60 -24.01
CA ASP A 527 4.62 -16.71 -24.26
C ASP A 527 4.28 -17.84 -25.25
N TRP A 528 5.09 -18.04 -26.25
CA TRP A 528 4.93 -19.14 -27.20
C TRP A 528 5.13 -20.50 -26.48
N THR A 529 6.20 -20.65 -25.70
CA THR A 529 6.46 -21.88 -24.92
C THR A 529 5.36 -22.13 -23.88
N HIS A 530 4.88 -21.10 -23.19
CA HIS A 530 3.76 -21.21 -22.27
C HIS A 530 2.50 -21.71 -22.96
N ARG A 531 2.15 -21.18 -24.14
CA ARG A 531 0.98 -21.64 -24.95
C ARG A 531 1.13 -23.07 -25.44
N MET A 532 2.34 -23.54 -25.65
CA MET A 532 2.58 -24.95 -25.99
C MET A 532 2.25 -25.90 -24.84
N ILE A 533 2.49 -25.47 -23.61
CA ILE A 533 2.20 -26.24 -22.37
C ILE A 533 0.76 -26.03 -21.95
N VAL A 534 0.32 -24.79 -21.89
CA VAL A 534 -1.02 -24.35 -21.46
C VAL A 534 -1.71 -23.68 -22.67
N PRO A 535 -2.42 -24.45 -23.50
CA PRO A 535 -3.13 -23.90 -24.67
C PRO A 535 -4.19 -22.90 -24.20
N ARG A 536 -4.33 -21.80 -24.95
CA ARG A 536 -5.41 -20.84 -24.67
C ARG A 536 -6.76 -21.48 -24.92
N ILE A 537 -7.66 -21.27 -23.98
CA ILE A 537 -9.05 -21.72 -24.03
C ILE A 537 -9.92 -20.48 -23.82
N GLU A 538 -10.96 -20.38 -24.61
CA GLU A 538 -12.04 -19.43 -24.36
C GLU A 538 -12.79 -19.88 -23.13
N THR A 539 -12.97 -18.97 -22.17
CA THR A 539 -13.68 -19.23 -20.91
C THR A 539 -14.79 -18.21 -20.72
N HIS A 540 -15.75 -18.51 -19.88
CA HIS A 540 -16.75 -17.56 -19.41
C HIS A 540 -16.84 -17.62 -17.89
N SER A 541 -17.23 -16.49 -17.27
CA SER A 541 -17.43 -16.43 -15.84
C SER A 541 -18.77 -17.08 -15.46
N ARG A 542 -18.74 -17.96 -14.46
CA ARG A 542 -19.93 -18.60 -13.88
C ARG A 542 -20.06 -18.26 -12.41
N TYR A 543 -21.23 -17.80 -12.04
CA TYR A 543 -21.59 -17.60 -10.63
C TYR A 543 -21.91 -18.94 -9.97
N ASP A 544 -21.55 -19.07 -8.69
CA ASP A 544 -21.91 -20.27 -7.92
C ASP A 544 -23.43 -20.44 -7.87
N ASN A 545 -23.88 -21.68 -7.97
CA ASN A 545 -25.30 -22.08 -7.96
C ASN A 545 -26.00 -21.72 -6.63
N SER A 546 -25.26 -21.43 -5.55
CA SER A 546 -25.83 -20.97 -4.29
C SER A 546 -26.44 -19.56 -4.38
N ILE A 547 -26.05 -18.77 -5.41
CA ILE A 547 -26.52 -17.39 -5.59
C ILE A 547 -27.78 -17.39 -6.45
N SER A 548 -28.90 -17.04 -5.84
CA SER A 548 -30.19 -16.96 -6.52
C SER A 548 -30.21 -15.84 -7.57
N VAL A 549 -31.08 -15.93 -8.56
CA VAL A 549 -31.28 -14.89 -9.57
C VAL A 549 -31.66 -13.56 -8.91
N VAL A 550 -32.39 -13.57 -7.79
CA VAL A 550 -32.79 -12.37 -7.04
C VAL A 550 -31.56 -11.67 -6.44
N GLU A 551 -30.61 -12.41 -5.87
CA GLU A 551 -29.34 -11.86 -5.39
C GLU A 551 -28.50 -11.31 -6.54
N GLN A 552 -28.44 -12.00 -7.68
CA GLN A 552 -27.77 -11.51 -8.88
C GLN A 552 -28.38 -10.18 -9.38
N VAL A 553 -29.69 -10.04 -9.34
CA VAL A 553 -30.40 -8.77 -9.64
C VAL A 553 -30.04 -7.69 -8.65
N SER A 554 -29.92 -8.00 -7.36
CA SER A 554 -29.49 -7.04 -6.34
C SER A 554 -28.09 -6.51 -6.61
N PHE A 555 -27.13 -7.40 -6.97
CA PHE A 555 -25.78 -6.97 -7.38
C PHE A 555 -25.80 -6.12 -8.66
N ALA A 556 -26.54 -6.53 -9.68
CA ALA A 556 -26.66 -5.79 -10.93
C ALA A 556 -27.29 -4.40 -10.74
N SER A 557 -28.35 -4.34 -9.95
CA SER A 557 -29.03 -3.08 -9.61
C SER A 557 -28.09 -2.15 -8.82
N ASN A 558 -27.41 -2.66 -7.79
CA ASN A 558 -26.46 -1.89 -7.01
C ASN A 558 -25.29 -1.37 -7.87
N LEU A 559 -24.74 -2.22 -8.76
CA LEU A 559 -23.68 -1.83 -9.68
C LEU A 559 -24.14 -0.68 -10.59
N LEU A 560 -25.29 -0.83 -11.27
CA LEU A 560 -25.80 0.18 -12.21
C LEU A 560 -26.19 1.49 -11.51
N THR A 561 -26.82 1.41 -10.34
CA THR A 561 -27.22 2.58 -9.55
C THR A 561 -26.02 3.34 -9.00
N THR A 562 -25.04 2.62 -8.43
CA THR A 562 -23.86 3.26 -7.84
C THR A 562 -22.96 3.90 -8.90
N MET A 563 -22.90 3.34 -10.13
CA MET A 563 -22.17 3.97 -11.24
C MET A 563 -22.99 5.07 -11.97
N GLY A 564 -24.25 5.26 -11.62
CA GLY A 564 -25.14 6.24 -12.25
C GLY A 564 -25.68 5.86 -13.63
N LEU A 565 -25.45 4.61 -14.09
CA LEU A 565 -25.88 4.13 -15.40
C LEU A 565 -27.19 3.34 -15.29
N THR A 566 -28.31 4.06 -15.11
CA THR A 566 -29.67 3.47 -15.00
C THR A 566 -30.56 3.77 -16.22
N ARG A 567 -30.12 4.64 -17.11
CA ARG A 567 -30.82 5.11 -18.33
C ARG A 567 -29.80 5.49 -19.41
N ASN A 568 -30.26 5.75 -20.62
CA ASN A 568 -29.44 6.23 -21.75
C ASN A 568 -28.26 5.29 -22.10
N PHE A 569 -28.48 3.98 -22.01
CA PHE A 569 -27.46 2.99 -22.37
C PHE A 569 -27.02 3.10 -23.84
N ALA A 570 -25.71 3.12 -24.07
CA ALA A 570 -25.14 2.98 -25.41
C ALA A 570 -25.33 1.55 -25.97
N PRO A 571 -25.19 1.34 -27.29
CA PRO A 571 -25.21 -0.02 -27.88
C PRO A 571 -24.06 -0.89 -27.33
N LEU A 572 -22.91 -0.28 -27.03
CA LEU A 572 -21.79 -0.94 -26.36
C LEU A 572 -21.50 -0.27 -25.02
N VAL A 573 -21.38 -1.09 -23.97
CA VAL A 573 -20.94 -0.65 -22.65
C VAL A 573 -19.70 -1.49 -22.28
N LEU A 574 -18.51 -0.86 -22.33
CA LEU A 574 -17.24 -1.48 -21.96
C LEU A 574 -17.03 -1.36 -20.45
N LEU A 575 -16.90 -2.47 -19.74
CA LEU A 575 -16.43 -2.54 -18.36
C LEU A 575 -14.94 -2.83 -18.39
N CYS A 576 -14.10 -1.84 -18.07
CA CYS A 576 -12.65 -1.93 -18.20
C CYS A 576 -11.98 -1.97 -16.84
N GLY A 577 -11.54 -3.17 -16.41
CA GLY A 577 -10.63 -3.34 -15.29
C GLY A 577 -9.22 -2.88 -15.67
N HIS A 578 -8.32 -2.75 -14.68
CA HIS A 578 -6.92 -2.47 -14.98
C HIS A 578 -5.96 -3.42 -14.27
N GLY A 579 -4.76 -3.50 -14.78
CA GLY A 579 -3.62 -4.20 -14.24
C GLY A 579 -2.34 -3.65 -14.86
N SER A 580 -1.19 -4.08 -14.37
CA SER A 580 0.10 -3.64 -14.86
C SER A 580 0.97 -4.83 -15.23
N THR A 581 1.68 -4.74 -16.36
CA THR A 581 2.66 -5.76 -16.77
C THR A 581 4.06 -5.24 -16.51
N THR A 582 4.77 -5.85 -15.56
CA THR A 582 6.15 -5.52 -15.23
C THR A 582 6.97 -6.79 -14.99
N GLU A 583 8.25 -6.77 -15.39
CA GLU A 583 9.17 -7.88 -15.13
C GLU A 583 10.00 -7.60 -13.87
N ASN A 584 10.28 -8.67 -13.10
CA ASN A 584 11.19 -8.62 -11.94
C ASN A 584 10.88 -7.52 -10.92
N ASN A 585 9.59 -7.22 -10.72
CA ASN A 585 9.15 -6.19 -9.78
C ASN A 585 8.52 -6.84 -8.54
N PRO A 586 9.17 -6.80 -7.37
CA PRO A 586 8.59 -7.33 -6.13
C PRO A 586 7.27 -6.64 -5.73
N TYR A 587 7.09 -5.40 -6.16
CA TYR A 587 5.90 -4.58 -5.89
C TYR A 587 4.92 -4.55 -7.08
N ALA A 588 4.88 -5.57 -7.94
CA ALA A 588 3.96 -5.62 -9.07
C ALA A 588 2.50 -5.43 -8.66
N SER A 589 2.08 -6.07 -7.56
CA SER A 589 0.72 -5.95 -7.02
C SER A 589 0.33 -4.52 -6.62
N SER A 590 1.30 -3.67 -6.25
CA SER A 590 1.04 -2.24 -5.97
C SER A 590 0.65 -1.43 -7.21
N LEU A 591 0.91 -1.96 -8.40
CA LEU A 591 0.55 -1.38 -9.69
C LEU A 591 -0.75 -1.96 -10.26
N ASP A 592 -1.27 -3.04 -9.68
CA ASP A 592 -2.57 -3.61 -10.02
C ASP A 592 -3.72 -2.84 -9.34
N CYS A 593 -4.94 -3.33 -9.44
CA CYS A 593 -6.12 -2.61 -8.95
C CYS A 593 -6.27 -2.71 -7.42
N GLY A 594 -6.12 -1.58 -6.71
CA GLY A 594 -6.35 -1.53 -5.26
C GLY A 594 -7.79 -1.89 -4.86
N ALA A 595 -8.76 -1.57 -5.69
CA ALA A 595 -10.17 -1.96 -5.48
C ALA A 595 -10.42 -3.46 -5.68
N CYS A 596 -9.50 -4.17 -6.35
CA CYS A 596 -9.56 -5.63 -6.54
C CYS A 596 -8.61 -6.38 -5.59
N GLY A 597 -8.27 -5.80 -4.43
CA GLY A 597 -7.40 -6.42 -3.45
C GLY A 597 -5.93 -6.56 -3.91
N GLY A 598 -5.45 -5.66 -4.78
CA GLY A 598 -4.11 -5.72 -5.35
C GLY A 598 -3.96 -6.74 -6.49
N ASN A 599 -5.07 -7.15 -7.09
CA ASN A 599 -5.12 -8.05 -8.24
C ASN A 599 -5.57 -7.31 -9.51
N ARG A 600 -5.38 -7.92 -10.68
CA ARG A 600 -5.83 -7.39 -11.97
C ARG A 600 -7.36 -7.38 -12.04
N GLY A 601 -7.96 -6.29 -12.53
CA GLY A 601 -9.41 -6.09 -12.55
C GLY A 601 -10.16 -6.82 -13.68
N ALA A 602 -9.48 -7.56 -14.56
CA ALA A 602 -10.09 -8.27 -15.68
C ALA A 602 -11.19 -9.27 -15.24
N ALA A 603 -10.96 -10.01 -14.16
CA ALA A 603 -11.91 -10.99 -13.63
C ALA A 603 -13.24 -10.34 -13.23
N ASN A 604 -13.17 -9.20 -12.51
CA ASN A 604 -14.38 -8.46 -12.11
C ASN A 604 -15.13 -7.89 -13.32
N ALA A 605 -14.41 -7.35 -14.32
CA ALA A 605 -15.01 -6.84 -15.55
C ALA A 605 -15.78 -7.94 -16.31
N ARG A 606 -15.19 -9.15 -16.43
CA ARG A 606 -15.81 -10.32 -17.07
C ARG A 606 -17.04 -10.79 -16.31
N ALA A 607 -16.94 -10.91 -14.99
CA ALA A 607 -18.07 -11.31 -14.15
C ALA A 607 -19.22 -10.29 -14.26
N ALA A 608 -18.93 -8.99 -14.16
CA ALA A 608 -19.94 -7.93 -14.29
C ALA A 608 -20.62 -7.92 -15.68
N ALA A 609 -19.85 -8.05 -16.77
CA ALA A 609 -20.39 -8.13 -18.12
C ALA A 609 -21.30 -9.37 -18.29
N THR A 610 -20.87 -10.52 -17.78
CA THR A 610 -21.68 -11.75 -17.78
C THR A 610 -23.00 -11.55 -17.03
N LEU A 611 -22.96 -10.95 -15.84
CA LEU A 611 -24.14 -10.67 -15.01
C LEU A 611 -25.17 -9.79 -15.75
N LEU A 612 -24.69 -8.66 -16.30
CA LEU A 612 -25.56 -7.66 -16.95
C LEU A 612 -26.10 -8.11 -18.32
N ASN A 613 -25.52 -9.11 -18.92
CA ASN A 613 -26.01 -9.70 -20.18
C ASN A 613 -27.01 -10.86 -19.97
N GLN A 614 -27.23 -11.32 -18.74
CA GLN A 614 -28.19 -12.43 -18.48
C GLN A 614 -29.63 -11.98 -18.72
N PRO A 615 -30.40 -12.66 -19.55
CA PRO A 615 -31.81 -12.30 -19.82
C PRO A 615 -32.67 -12.30 -18.57
N ALA A 616 -32.45 -13.27 -17.65
CA ALA A 616 -33.21 -13.36 -16.40
C ALA A 616 -32.97 -12.14 -15.51
N VAL A 617 -31.72 -11.67 -15.40
CA VAL A 617 -31.36 -10.48 -14.64
C VAL A 617 -31.98 -9.22 -15.25
N ARG A 618 -31.85 -9.04 -16.59
CA ARG A 618 -32.44 -7.90 -17.31
C ARG A 618 -33.96 -7.81 -17.15
N ASN A 619 -34.64 -8.95 -17.18
CA ASN A 619 -36.10 -8.95 -17.02
C ASN A 619 -36.55 -8.50 -15.63
N LEU A 620 -35.83 -8.91 -14.56
CA LEU A 620 -36.15 -8.47 -13.21
C LEU A 620 -35.69 -7.03 -12.92
N LEU A 621 -34.63 -6.54 -13.57
CA LEU A 621 -34.20 -5.12 -13.49
C LEU A 621 -35.28 -4.18 -14.05
N LYS A 622 -36.07 -4.59 -15.05
CA LYS A 622 -37.21 -3.82 -15.57
C LYS A 622 -38.26 -3.52 -14.48
N GLU A 623 -38.49 -4.48 -13.56
CA GLU A 623 -39.38 -4.27 -12.40
C GLU A 623 -38.86 -3.20 -11.45
N GLN A 624 -37.54 -3.00 -11.41
CA GLN A 624 -36.87 -1.93 -10.65
C GLN A 624 -36.69 -0.61 -11.47
N LYS A 625 -37.38 -0.49 -12.62
CA LYS A 625 -37.32 0.66 -13.54
C LYS A 625 -35.95 0.87 -14.22
N ILE A 626 -35.06 -0.10 -14.18
CA ILE A 626 -33.80 -0.09 -14.93
C ILE A 626 -34.04 -0.89 -16.24
N ILE A 627 -34.23 -0.18 -17.36
CA ILE A 627 -34.56 -0.78 -18.65
C ILE A 627 -33.30 -0.75 -19.53
N ILE A 628 -32.64 -1.90 -19.67
CA ILE A 628 -31.50 -2.05 -20.58
C ILE A 628 -32.05 -2.39 -21.97
N PRO A 629 -31.79 -1.57 -23.02
CA PRO A 629 -32.23 -1.84 -24.37
C PRO A 629 -31.73 -3.18 -24.90
N ASP A 630 -32.50 -3.82 -25.76
CA ASP A 630 -32.15 -5.12 -26.32
C ASP A 630 -30.92 -5.09 -27.23
N ASP A 631 -30.62 -3.92 -27.81
CA ASP A 631 -29.44 -3.64 -28.62
C ASP A 631 -28.20 -3.23 -27.81
N THR A 632 -28.31 -3.18 -26.48
CA THR A 632 -27.19 -2.88 -25.60
C THR A 632 -26.48 -4.16 -25.20
N ILE A 633 -25.14 -4.19 -25.36
CA ILE A 633 -24.29 -5.27 -24.87
C ILE A 633 -23.20 -4.75 -23.93
N PHE A 634 -23.02 -5.45 -22.80
CA PHE A 634 -21.87 -5.22 -21.89
C PHE A 634 -20.71 -6.09 -22.32
N ILE A 635 -19.54 -5.47 -22.50
CA ILE A 635 -18.31 -6.15 -22.88
C ILE A 635 -17.23 -5.89 -21.82
N ALA A 636 -16.35 -6.88 -21.62
CA ALA A 636 -15.25 -6.76 -20.67
C ALA A 636 -13.98 -6.29 -21.36
N GLY A 637 -13.15 -5.53 -20.65
CA GLY A 637 -11.84 -5.12 -21.09
C GLY A 637 -10.83 -5.00 -19.95
N GLU A 638 -9.57 -4.94 -20.31
CA GLU A 638 -8.46 -4.72 -19.38
C GLU A 638 -7.53 -3.65 -19.91
N HIS A 639 -7.23 -2.65 -19.08
CA HIS A 639 -6.21 -1.63 -19.31
C HIS A 639 -4.91 -2.07 -18.66
N ASP A 640 -3.88 -2.36 -19.46
CA ASP A 640 -2.51 -2.54 -18.97
C ASP A 640 -1.85 -1.17 -18.84
N THR A 641 -1.72 -0.71 -17.59
CA THR A 641 -1.28 0.65 -17.26
C THR A 641 0.20 0.90 -17.54
N ALA A 642 1.03 -0.16 -17.60
CA ALA A 642 2.45 -0.02 -17.90
C ALA A 642 2.70 0.36 -19.38
N ILE A 643 1.81 -0.08 -20.27
CA ILE A 643 1.94 0.12 -21.73
C ILE A 643 0.78 0.89 -22.34
N ASP A 644 -0.19 1.34 -21.54
CA ASP A 644 -1.41 2.05 -21.96
C ASP A 644 -2.21 1.32 -23.04
N LYS A 645 -2.23 -0.01 -22.95
CA LYS A 645 -2.95 -0.86 -23.91
C LYS A 645 -4.24 -1.38 -23.31
N ILE A 646 -5.34 -1.19 -24.04
CA ILE A 646 -6.63 -1.78 -23.66
C ILE A 646 -6.89 -2.98 -24.57
N THR A 647 -7.26 -4.10 -23.93
CA THR A 647 -7.64 -5.33 -24.61
C THR A 647 -9.09 -5.66 -24.31
N ILE A 648 -9.95 -5.77 -25.32
CA ILE A 648 -11.31 -6.26 -25.15
C ILE A 648 -11.25 -7.78 -24.98
N LEU A 649 -11.92 -8.27 -23.95
CA LEU A 649 -11.93 -9.67 -23.54
C LEU A 649 -13.16 -10.40 -24.08
N ASP A 650 -13.15 -11.73 -24.02
CA ASP A 650 -14.30 -12.60 -24.30
C ASP A 650 -15.02 -12.31 -25.64
N LEU A 651 -14.24 -12.00 -26.71
CA LEU A 651 -14.78 -11.67 -28.04
C LEU A 651 -15.73 -12.71 -28.58
N HIS A 652 -15.59 -13.99 -28.19
CA HIS A 652 -16.46 -15.10 -28.61
C HIS A 652 -17.89 -15.01 -28.06
N LEU A 653 -18.13 -14.20 -27.01
CA LEU A 653 -19.44 -13.95 -26.42
C LEU A 653 -20.18 -12.78 -27.10
N ILE A 654 -19.50 -12.04 -27.99
CA ILE A 654 -20.06 -10.83 -28.62
C ILE A 654 -20.90 -11.23 -29.83
N PRO A 655 -22.18 -10.81 -29.96
CA PRO A 655 -23.01 -11.07 -31.11
C PRO A 655 -22.43 -10.50 -32.41
N ALA A 656 -22.63 -11.19 -33.52
CA ALA A 656 -22.15 -10.75 -34.85
C ALA A 656 -22.59 -9.33 -35.22
N SER A 657 -23.78 -8.89 -34.76
CA SER A 657 -24.31 -7.54 -35.01
C SER A 657 -23.49 -6.41 -34.38
N HIS A 658 -22.62 -6.72 -33.38
CA HIS A 658 -21.83 -5.73 -32.66
C HIS A 658 -20.34 -5.77 -33.03
N LEU A 659 -19.87 -6.75 -33.81
CA LEU A 659 -18.44 -6.94 -34.12
C LEU A 659 -17.79 -5.73 -34.79
N GLU A 660 -18.49 -5.05 -35.70
CA GLU A 660 -17.97 -3.86 -36.38
C GLU A 660 -17.80 -2.68 -35.40
N MET A 661 -18.78 -2.49 -34.50
CA MET A 661 -18.70 -1.46 -33.46
C MET A 661 -17.57 -1.75 -32.49
N VAL A 662 -17.38 -3.01 -32.11
CA VAL A 662 -16.27 -3.44 -31.24
C VAL A 662 -14.93 -3.23 -31.92
N ALA A 663 -14.78 -3.54 -33.19
CA ALA A 663 -13.55 -3.28 -33.94
C ALA A 663 -13.23 -1.79 -34.02
N THR A 664 -14.24 -0.94 -34.22
CA THR A 664 -14.11 0.52 -34.25
C THR A 664 -13.70 1.04 -32.87
N LEU A 665 -14.35 0.57 -31.79
CA LEU A 665 -13.99 0.91 -30.42
C LEU A 665 -12.54 0.49 -30.10
N GLN A 666 -12.11 -0.73 -30.46
CA GLN A 666 -10.75 -1.20 -30.25
C GLN A 666 -9.72 -0.34 -30.98
N ALA A 667 -10.00 0.09 -32.21
CA ALA A 667 -9.13 0.99 -32.97
C ALA A 667 -8.98 2.36 -32.27
N ASN A 668 -10.07 2.91 -31.73
CA ASN A 668 -10.06 4.17 -30.99
C ASN A 668 -9.40 4.04 -29.61
N LEU A 669 -9.57 2.93 -28.91
CA LEU A 669 -8.83 2.61 -27.68
C LEU A 669 -7.32 2.52 -27.93
N ASN A 670 -6.89 1.90 -29.03
CA ASN A 670 -5.49 1.85 -29.42
C ASN A 670 -4.92 3.26 -29.71
N ARG A 671 -5.71 4.13 -30.32
CA ARG A 671 -5.34 5.51 -30.59
C ARG A 671 -5.23 6.32 -29.31
N ALA A 672 -6.20 6.18 -28.40
CA ALA A 672 -6.20 6.80 -27.09
C ALA A 672 -4.99 6.36 -26.24
N GLY A 673 -4.69 5.05 -26.22
CA GLY A 673 -3.53 4.51 -25.53
C GLY A 673 -2.21 5.02 -26.09
N ALA A 674 -2.08 5.13 -27.42
CA ALA A 674 -0.88 5.72 -28.05
C ALA A 674 -0.69 7.20 -27.68
N GLY A 675 -1.78 7.97 -27.61
CA GLY A 675 -1.76 9.35 -27.15
C GLY A 675 -1.28 9.48 -25.70
N LEU A 676 -1.86 8.67 -24.81
CA LEU A 676 -1.47 8.65 -23.40
C LEU A 676 -0.03 8.18 -23.20
N ALA A 677 0.41 7.13 -23.91
CA ALA A 677 1.79 6.65 -23.85
C ALA A 677 2.78 7.76 -24.27
N THR A 678 2.45 8.54 -25.29
CA THR A 678 3.28 9.67 -25.74
C THR A 678 3.38 10.77 -24.68
N GLU A 679 2.26 11.11 -24.03
CA GLU A 679 2.19 12.08 -22.94
C GLU A 679 2.99 11.61 -21.72
N ARG A 680 2.77 10.37 -21.28
CA ARG A 680 3.37 9.82 -20.07
C ARG A 680 4.87 9.59 -20.18
N THR A 681 5.36 9.27 -21.36
CA THR A 681 6.80 9.05 -21.57
C THR A 681 7.64 10.31 -21.44
N LEU A 682 7.05 11.51 -21.50
CA LEU A 682 7.76 12.76 -21.25
C LEU A 682 8.25 12.86 -19.79
N ASP A 683 7.52 12.26 -18.86
CA ASP A 683 7.84 12.28 -17.44
C ASP A 683 8.78 11.14 -17.02
N LEU A 684 8.99 10.12 -17.87
CA LEU A 684 9.83 8.97 -17.50
C LEU A 684 11.32 9.27 -17.66
N PRO A 685 12.19 8.89 -16.72
CA PRO A 685 13.61 9.15 -16.82
C PRO A 685 14.26 8.41 -18.00
N GLY A 686 15.24 9.05 -18.67
CA GLY A 686 15.98 8.46 -19.79
C GLY A 686 15.21 8.32 -21.10
N THR A 687 14.22 9.17 -21.34
CA THR A 687 13.33 9.13 -22.52
C THR A 687 13.73 10.07 -23.66
N ASP A 688 14.97 10.20 -23.94
CA ASP A 688 15.44 10.99 -25.10
C ASP A 688 15.31 10.19 -26.42
N THR A 689 14.05 9.95 -26.87
CA THR A 689 13.80 9.09 -28.01
C THR A 689 12.73 9.60 -28.98
N SER A 690 12.92 9.24 -30.25
CA SER A 690 11.96 9.43 -31.34
C SER A 690 10.74 8.46 -31.29
N ASN A 691 10.76 7.39 -30.50
CA ASN A 691 9.73 6.35 -30.49
C ASN A 691 9.00 6.25 -29.14
N ARG A 692 8.26 7.30 -28.77
CA ARG A 692 7.57 7.41 -27.48
C ARG A 692 6.43 6.43 -27.30
N VAL A 693 5.81 5.96 -28.36
CA VAL A 693 4.70 5.00 -28.31
C VAL A 693 5.17 3.58 -27.97
N ALA A 694 6.32 3.16 -28.49
CA ALA A 694 6.86 1.82 -28.25
C ALA A 694 7.69 1.73 -26.95
N LEU A 695 8.18 2.85 -26.44
CA LEU A 695 9.05 2.88 -25.26
C LEU A 695 8.45 2.21 -24.03
N PRO A 696 7.16 2.42 -23.65
CA PRO A 696 6.56 1.75 -22.50
C PRO A 696 6.59 0.23 -22.60
N ALA A 697 6.36 -0.33 -23.78
CA ALA A 697 6.38 -1.78 -23.98
C ALA A 697 7.78 -2.37 -23.78
N GLY A 698 8.82 -1.70 -24.28
CA GLY A 698 10.21 -2.09 -24.04
C GLY A 698 10.58 -2.03 -22.55
N ARG A 699 10.21 -0.95 -21.86
CA ARG A 699 10.45 -0.78 -20.41
C ARG A 699 9.74 -1.82 -19.57
N SER A 700 8.48 -2.12 -19.86
CA SER A 700 7.70 -3.11 -19.08
C SER A 700 8.24 -4.53 -19.27
N ALA A 701 8.83 -4.84 -20.42
CA ALA A 701 9.42 -6.13 -20.74
C ALA A 701 10.86 -6.29 -20.23
N ASP A 702 11.54 -5.22 -19.91
CA ASP A 702 12.92 -5.25 -19.43
C ASP A 702 12.99 -5.63 -17.95
N TRP A 703 13.60 -6.79 -17.66
CA TRP A 703 13.76 -7.28 -16.29
C TRP A 703 14.75 -6.46 -15.44
N ALA A 704 15.60 -5.64 -16.06
CA ALA A 704 16.50 -4.73 -15.38
C ALA A 704 15.85 -3.35 -15.11
N GLN A 705 14.68 -3.07 -15.72
CA GLN A 705 13.99 -1.79 -15.56
C GLN A 705 13.36 -1.67 -14.17
N VAL A 706 13.88 -0.75 -13.36
CA VAL A 706 13.37 -0.49 -12.02
C VAL A 706 12.19 0.49 -11.98
N GLN A 707 12.00 1.27 -13.04
CA GLN A 707 10.90 2.24 -13.22
C GLN A 707 10.13 1.98 -14.51
N PRO A 708 9.34 0.90 -14.60
CA PRO A 708 8.53 0.62 -15.80
C PRO A 708 7.43 1.67 -16.00
N GLU A 709 6.87 2.18 -14.91
CA GLU A 709 5.90 3.28 -14.83
C GLU A 709 6.02 4.02 -13.49
N TRP A 710 5.40 5.19 -13.39
CA TRP A 710 5.29 5.94 -12.13
C TRP A 710 4.13 5.46 -11.23
N GLY A 711 3.23 4.62 -11.76
CA GLY A 711 2.01 4.21 -11.05
C GLY A 711 1.13 5.41 -10.72
N LEU A 712 0.70 5.50 -9.46
CA LEU A 712 -0.18 6.56 -8.96
C LEU A 712 0.60 7.77 -8.41
N ALA A 713 1.90 7.92 -8.70
CA ALA A 713 2.65 9.10 -8.25
C ALA A 713 1.96 10.40 -8.71
N ARG A 714 2.12 11.46 -7.92
CA ARG A 714 1.47 12.78 -8.07
C ARG A 714 -0.05 12.77 -7.82
N ASN A 715 -0.67 11.66 -7.38
CA ASN A 715 -2.07 11.68 -6.95
C ASN A 715 -2.30 12.74 -5.85
N ALA A 716 -3.40 13.49 -5.95
CA ALA A 716 -3.65 14.65 -5.08
C ALA A 716 -5.14 14.90 -4.79
N ALA A 717 -6.06 14.55 -5.69
CA ALA A 717 -7.48 14.82 -5.50
C ALA A 717 -8.37 13.61 -5.80
N PHE A 718 -9.56 13.61 -5.21
CA PHE A 718 -10.66 12.67 -5.45
C PHE A 718 -11.91 13.44 -5.80
N ILE A 719 -12.38 13.32 -7.06
CA ILE A 719 -13.51 14.09 -7.58
C ILE A 719 -14.73 13.18 -7.69
N VAL A 720 -15.84 13.60 -7.06
CA VAL A 720 -17.15 12.95 -7.05
C VAL A 720 -18.17 13.88 -7.71
N ALA A 721 -18.38 13.70 -8.99
CA ALA A 721 -19.22 14.60 -9.78
C ALA A 721 -19.65 13.94 -11.09
N PRO A 722 -20.63 14.50 -11.81
CA PRO A 722 -20.89 14.16 -13.21
C PRO A 722 -19.64 14.38 -14.08
N ARG A 723 -19.49 13.57 -15.16
CA ARG A 723 -18.32 13.63 -16.04
C ARG A 723 -18.14 15.00 -16.69
N GLU A 724 -19.23 15.71 -16.93
CA GLU A 724 -19.26 17.04 -17.54
C GLU A 724 -18.36 18.03 -16.79
N LEU A 725 -18.24 17.92 -15.47
CA LEU A 725 -17.38 18.79 -14.67
C LEU A 725 -15.90 18.69 -15.09
N THR A 726 -15.44 17.50 -15.47
CA THR A 726 -14.03 17.22 -15.76
C THR A 726 -13.77 16.92 -17.24
N ALA A 727 -14.82 16.91 -18.08
CA ALA A 727 -14.68 16.63 -19.51
C ALA A 727 -13.81 17.71 -20.20
N GLY A 728 -12.82 17.27 -20.98
CA GLY A 728 -11.89 18.17 -21.70
C GLY A 728 -10.91 18.93 -20.80
N VAL A 729 -10.90 18.70 -19.49
CA VAL A 729 -9.90 19.27 -18.57
C VAL A 729 -8.74 18.29 -18.43
N ASP A 730 -7.51 18.76 -18.64
CA ASP A 730 -6.32 18.01 -18.33
C ASP A 730 -6.03 18.13 -16.82
N LEU A 731 -6.23 17.04 -16.10
CA LEU A 731 -6.01 16.96 -14.65
C LEU A 731 -4.60 16.44 -14.30
N GLY A 732 -3.72 16.27 -15.30
CA GLY A 732 -2.34 15.85 -15.13
C GLY A 732 -2.18 14.45 -14.53
N ARG A 733 -3.19 13.59 -14.67
CA ARG A 733 -3.24 12.23 -14.06
C ARG A 733 -3.08 12.28 -12.52
N ARG A 734 -3.61 13.35 -11.89
CA ARG A 734 -3.49 13.58 -10.44
C ARG A 734 -4.77 13.31 -9.66
N CYS A 735 -5.89 13.09 -10.38
CA CYS A 735 -7.22 12.98 -9.78
C CYS A 735 -7.79 11.57 -9.93
N PHE A 736 -8.26 11.00 -8.82
CA PHE A 736 -9.19 9.89 -8.84
C PHE A 736 -10.57 10.43 -9.25
N LEU A 737 -11.21 9.81 -10.23
CA LEU A 737 -12.47 10.31 -10.81
C LEU A 737 -13.61 9.30 -10.59
N HIS A 738 -14.54 9.60 -9.70
CA HIS A 738 -15.76 8.83 -9.50
C HIS A 738 -16.95 9.57 -10.11
N SER A 739 -17.64 8.92 -11.06
CA SER A 739 -18.87 9.47 -11.61
C SER A 739 -20.00 9.44 -10.58
N TYR A 740 -20.70 10.53 -10.41
CA TYR A 740 -21.81 10.67 -9.48
C TYR A 740 -22.73 11.78 -9.93
N ASP A 741 -24.05 11.51 -9.87
CA ASP A 741 -25.12 12.46 -10.15
C ASP A 741 -26.03 12.56 -8.93
N SER A 742 -25.97 13.71 -8.25
CA SER A 742 -26.73 13.96 -7.03
C SER A 742 -28.26 13.95 -7.24
N ASP A 743 -28.72 14.22 -8.47
CA ASP A 743 -30.14 14.27 -8.81
C ASP A 743 -30.77 12.86 -8.92
N THR A 744 -29.92 11.84 -9.04
CA THR A 744 -30.35 10.42 -9.08
C THR A 744 -30.21 9.69 -7.75
N ASP A 745 -29.68 10.35 -6.70
CA ASP A 745 -29.42 9.78 -5.38
C ASP A 745 -30.20 10.51 -4.28
N ASP A 746 -31.54 10.46 -4.34
CA ASP A 746 -32.44 11.17 -3.39
C ASP A 746 -32.14 10.86 -1.92
N GLY A 747 -31.74 9.62 -1.61
CA GLY A 747 -31.44 9.17 -0.25
C GLY A 747 -29.97 9.34 0.18
N GLY A 748 -29.07 9.77 -0.71
CA GLY A 748 -27.64 9.93 -0.44
C GLY A 748 -26.87 8.63 -0.22
N LYS A 749 -27.46 7.46 -0.49
CA LYS A 749 -26.83 6.16 -0.25
C LYS A 749 -25.63 5.89 -1.16
N VAL A 750 -25.72 6.36 -2.42
CA VAL A 750 -24.62 6.22 -3.37
C VAL A 750 -23.45 7.06 -2.91
N LEU A 751 -23.69 8.33 -2.54
CA LEU A 751 -22.65 9.21 -2.01
C LEU A 751 -22.04 8.66 -0.70
N GLU A 752 -22.88 8.15 0.21
CA GLU A 752 -22.42 7.49 1.44
C GLU A 752 -21.46 6.34 1.14
N THR A 753 -21.81 5.48 0.18
CA THR A 753 -20.96 4.37 -0.26
C THR A 753 -19.64 4.88 -0.85
N ILE A 754 -19.67 5.92 -1.68
CA ILE A 754 -18.48 6.51 -2.32
C ILE A 754 -17.53 7.08 -1.26
N LEU A 755 -18.06 7.82 -0.28
CA LEU A 755 -17.24 8.45 0.75
C LEU A 755 -16.67 7.43 1.77
N THR A 756 -17.41 6.36 2.07
CA THR A 756 -17.00 5.37 3.09
C THR A 756 -16.11 4.25 2.57
N ALA A 757 -16.01 4.04 1.25
CA ALA A 757 -15.18 3.00 0.66
C ALA A 757 -14.21 3.52 -0.42
N PRO A 758 -14.61 3.92 -1.65
CA PRO A 758 -13.68 4.42 -2.67
C PRO A 758 -12.79 5.58 -2.22
N MET A 759 -13.36 6.58 -1.53
CA MET A 759 -12.59 7.72 -1.02
C MET A 759 -11.56 7.28 0.03
N VAL A 760 -11.92 6.36 0.92
CA VAL A 760 -11.00 5.84 1.94
C VAL A 760 -9.82 5.11 1.30
N VAL A 761 -10.07 4.33 0.25
CA VAL A 761 -8.99 3.65 -0.51
C VAL A 761 -8.09 4.69 -1.20
N ALA A 762 -8.68 5.72 -1.82
CA ALA A 762 -7.91 6.81 -2.43
C ALA A 762 -7.07 7.57 -1.38
N HIS A 763 -7.63 7.82 -0.20
CA HIS A 763 -6.89 8.41 0.93
C HIS A 763 -5.74 7.52 1.40
N TRP A 764 -5.93 6.22 1.50
CA TRP A 764 -4.86 5.29 1.88
C TRP A 764 -3.71 5.33 0.87
N ILE A 765 -4.02 5.31 -0.42
CA ILE A 765 -3.03 5.42 -1.49
C ILE A 765 -2.29 6.77 -1.37
N ASN A 766 -3.02 7.87 -1.27
CA ASN A 766 -2.45 9.21 -1.15
C ASN A 766 -1.53 9.34 0.07
N ALA A 767 -1.98 8.90 1.25
CA ALA A 767 -1.18 8.95 2.46
C ALA A 767 0.07 8.06 2.39
N GLN A 768 0.00 6.88 1.75
CA GLN A 768 1.17 6.04 1.55
C GLN A 768 2.21 6.74 0.66
N TYR A 769 1.78 7.35 -0.45
CA TYR A 769 2.66 8.13 -1.32
C TYR A 769 3.24 9.34 -0.59
N TYR A 770 2.42 10.08 0.16
CA TYR A 770 2.84 11.21 0.98
C TYR A 770 3.96 10.81 1.94
N PHE A 771 3.71 9.86 2.84
CA PHE A 771 4.66 9.48 3.87
C PHE A 771 5.91 8.81 3.32
N SER A 772 5.79 7.98 2.28
CA SER A 772 6.96 7.38 1.61
C SER A 772 7.86 8.43 0.95
N THR A 773 7.30 9.53 0.45
CA THR A 773 8.05 10.63 -0.16
C THR A 773 8.67 11.55 0.89
N VAL A 774 7.93 11.87 1.95
CA VAL A 774 8.39 12.75 3.03
C VAL A 774 9.51 12.10 3.83
N ASP A 775 9.40 10.79 4.09
CA ASP A 775 10.46 10.02 4.77
C ASP A 775 10.83 8.73 4.00
N PRO A 776 11.61 8.85 2.94
CA PRO A 776 12.04 7.69 2.17
C PRO A 776 13.03 6.78 2.92
N GLU A 777 13.51 7.17 4.10
CA GLU A 777 14.43 6.38 4.91
C GLU A 777 13.70 5.36 5.81
N VAL A 778 12.56 5.73 6.38
CA VAL A 778 11.82 4.90 7.34
C VAL A 778 10.52 4.38 6.73
N LEU A 779 9.80 5.18 5.93
CA LEU A 779 8.47 4.88 5.40
C LEU A 779 8.47 4.57 3.89
N SER A 780 9.63 4.19 3.33
CA SER A 780 9.76 3.70 1.96
C SER A 780 10.44 2.34 1.94
N ALA A 781 10.15 1.56 0.92
CA ALA A 781 10.79 0.27 0.69
C ALA A 781 12.26 0.39 0.20
N GLY A 782 12.75 1.59 -0.03
CA GLY A 782 14.11 1.83 -0.52
C GLY A 782 14.28 1.50 -2.00
N ASP A 783 15.52 1.26 -2.41
CA ASP A 783 15.89 1.08 -3.82
C ASP A 783 15.63 -0.36 -4.29
N LYS A 784 14.88 -0.52 -5.38
CA LYS A 784 14.60 -1.83 -6.01
C LYS A 784 15.85 -2.59 -6.42
N THR A 785 16.95 -1.90 -6.75
CA THR A 785 18.22 -2.55 -7.12
C THR A 785 18.86 -3.31 -5.97
N ALA A 786 18.51 -3.00 -4.73
CA ALA A 786 19.03 -3.63 -3.52
C ALA A 786 18.00 -4.53 -2.81
N HIS A 787 16.83 -4.78 -3.41
CA HIS A 787 15.78 -5.59 -2.81
C HIS A 787 16.14 -7.08 -2.77
N ASN A 788 15.96 -7.69 -1.60
CA ASN A 788 15.96 -9.14 -1.40
C ASN A 788 14.60 -9.59 -0.88
N ILE A 789 13.90 -10.43 -1.65
CA ILE A 789 12.59 -10.95 -1.27
C ILE A 789 12.71 -11.95 -0.14
N VAL A 790 11.93 -11.75 0.93
CA VAL A 790 11.89 -12.63 2.11
C VAL A 790 10.59 -13.42 2.10
N ALA A 791 10.69 -14.72 1.83
CA ALA A 791 9.58 -15.68 1.89
C ALA A 791 8.31 -15.29 1.09
N GLY A 792 8.40 -14.37 0.13
CA GLY A 792 7.26 -13.80 -0.60
C GLY A 792 6.44 -12.78 0.19
N VAL A 793 6.86 -12.44 1.42
CA VAL A 793 6.13 -11.55 2.33
C VAL A 793 6.50 -10.09 2.12
N GLY A 794 7.80 -9.80 2.05
CA GLY A 794 8.30 -8.45 1.93
C GLY A 794 9.71 -8.43 1.39
N VAL A 795 10.35 -7.28 1.39
CA VAL A 795 11.74 -7.10 0.95
C VAL A 795 12.62 -6.62 2.09
N LEU A 796 13.89 -7.06 2.06
CA LEU A 796 14.98 -6.42 2.77
C LEU A 796 15.78 -5.58 1.79
N GLN A 797 16.36 -4.50 2.23
CA GLN A 797 17.37 -3.77 1.47
C GLN A 797 18.77 -4.29 1.85
N GLY A 798 19.42 -4.96 0.91
CA GLY A 798 20.68 -5.67 1.19
C GLY A 798 20.47 -7.01 1.91
N ALA A 799 21.49 -7.46 2.65
CA ALA A 799 21.55 -8.82 3.20
C ALA A 799 20.97 -8.97 4.63
N ALA A 800 20.65 -7.88 5.30
CA ALA A 800 20.19 -7.90 6.69
C ALA A 800 19.35 -6.66 7.02
N GLY A 801 18.53 -6.77 8.06
CA GLY A 801 17.68 -5.67 8.54
C GLY A 801 16.24 -6.10 8.75
N ASP A 802 15.36 -5.14 8.94
CA ASP A 802 13.93 -5.33 9.03
C ASP A 802 13.28 -5.39 7.63
N LEU A 803 12.06 -5.94 7.53
CA LEU A 803 11.25 -5.78 6.33
C LEU A 803 11.04 -4.29 6.04
N GLN A 804 11.18 -3.93 4.78
CA GLN A 804 10.92 -2.55 4.37
C GLN A 804 9.41 -2.30 4.31
N VAL A 805 9.02 -1.09 4.73
CA VAL A 805 7.62 -0.63 4.70
C VAL A 805 7.46 0.46 3.64
N GLY A 806 6.24 0.62 3.13
CA GLY A 806 5.94 1.68 2.15
C GLY A 806 6.32 1.33 0.71
N LEU A 807 6.40 2.36 -0.13
CA LEU A 807 6.63 2.24 -1.57
C LEU A 807 8.13 2.26 -1.90
N PRO A 808 8.56 1.56 -2.97
CA PRO A 808 9.94 1.67 -3.43
C PRO A 808 10.29 3.08 -3.91
N ALA A 809 11.56 3.45 -3.78
CA ALA A 809 12.07 4.76 -4.18
C ALA A 809 11.70 5.12 -5.63
N GLN A 810 11.76 4.15 -6.53
CA GLN A 810 11.41 4.33 -7.95
C GLN A 810 9.92 4.59 -8.23
N SER A 811 9.05 4.45 -7.24
CA SER A 811 7.63 4.85 -7.35
C SER A 811 7.39 6.30 -6.93
N ILE A 812 8.35 6.96 -6.26
CA ILE A 812 8.17 8.26 -5.61
C ILE A 812 9.27 9.26 -5.94
N LEU A 813 10.47 8.81 -6.36
CA LEU A 813 11.63 9.65 -6.61
C LEU A 813 12.12 9.50 -8.05
N ASP A 814 12.53 10.61 -8.67
CA ASP A 814 13.36 10.65 -9.86
C ASP A 814 14.82 10.92 -9.44
N GLY A 815 15.62 9.86 -9.41
CA GLY A 815 16.92 9.90 -8.74
C GLY A 815 16.79 10.24 -7.26
N ASN A 816 17.30 11.39 -6.84
CA ASN A 816 17.21 11.89 -5.46
C ASN A 816 16.11 12.95 -5.26
N ARG A 817 15.39 13.33 -6.34
CA ARG A 817 14.36 14.38 -6.30
C ARG A 817 12.99 13.74 -6.14
N PRO A 818 12.10 14.27 -5.30
CA PRO A 818 10.71 13.86 -5.26
C PRO A 818 10.03 14.05 -6.62
N PHE A 819 9.51 12.97 -7.20
CA PHE A 819 8.59 13.03 -8.33
C PHE A 819 7.15 13.10 -7.84
N HIS A 820 6.81 12.32 -6.81
CA HIS A 820 5.53 12.49 -6.13
C HIS A 820 5.55 13.80 -5.35
N GLU A 821 4.51 14.60 -5.51
CA GLU A 821 4.30 15.85 -4.80
C GLU A 821 3.51 15.57 -3.52
N PRO A 822 4.15 15.57 -2.33
CA PRO A 822 3.49 15.18 -1.09
C PRO A 822 2.49 16.24 -0.63
N MET A 823 1.20 15.92 -0.73
CA MET A 823 0.07 16.68 -0.24
C MET A 823 -1.04 15.75 0.20
N ARG A 824 -1.89 16.20 1.13
CA ARG A 824 -3.05 15.45 1.59
C ARG A 824 -4.12 15.39 0.50
N LEU A 825 -4.95 14.35 0.53
CA LEU A 825 -6.02 14.18 -0.45
C LEU A 825 -7.05 15.33 -0.37
N LEU A 826 -7.34 15.91 -1.52
CA LEU A 826 -8.43 16.89 -1.69
C LEU A 826 -9.66 16.18 -2.26
N ALA A 827 -10.71 16.03 -1.47
CA ALA A 827 -12.02 15.56 -1.94
C ALA A 827 -12.83 16.73 -2.51
N ILE A 828 -13.28 16.62 -3.75
CA ILE A 828 -14.14 17.60 -4.43
C ILE A 828 -15.46 16.91 -4.76
N VAL A 829 -16.56 17.40 -4.19
CA VAL A 829 -17.87 16.74 -4.30
C VAL A 829 -18.92 17.70 -4.84
N GLN A 830 -19.62 17.30 -5.89
CA GLN A 830 -20.81 18.01 -6.36
C GLN A 830 -22.06 17.33 -5.81
N ALA A 831 -22.54 17.81 -4.67
CA ALA A 831 -23.73 17.31 -3.97
C ALA A 831 -24.25 18.33 -2.95
N PRO A 832 -25.55 18.30 -2.58
CA PRO A 832 -26.10 19.20 -1.57
C PRO A 832 -25.31 19.13 -0.26
N GLN A 833 -24.90 20.29 0.24
CA GLN A 833 -24.12 20.41 1.50
C GLN A 833 -24.80 19.70 2.68
N ALA A 834 -26.12 19.82 2.79
CA ALA A 834 -26.89 19.17 3.86
C ALA A 834 -26.80 17.64 3.82
N ARG A 835 -26.72 17.05 2.61
CA ARG A 835 -26.53 15.61 2.40
C ARG A 835 -25.13 15.19 2.87
N LEU A 836 -24.09 15.95 2.50
CA LEU A 836 -22.73 15.69 2.93
C LEU A 836 -22.61 15.71 4.46
N GLU A 837 -23.12 16.75 5.12
CA GLU A 837 -23.05 16.87 6.57
C GLU A 837 -23.84 15.75 7.28
N SER A 838 -25.00 15.35 6.72
CA SER A 838 -25.75 14.21 7.26
C SER A 838 -24.91 12.91 7.20
N ILE A 839 -24.26 12.63 6.08
CA ILE A 839 -23.40 11.43 5.92
C ILE A 839 -22.22 11.52 6.88
N ILE A 840 -21.50 12.65 6.95
CA ILE A 840 -20.37 12.85 7.84
C ILE A 840 -20.77 12.65 9.30
N ALA A 841 -21.92 13.19 9.71
CA ALA A 841 -22.44 13.06 11.07
C ALA A 841 -22.75 11.61 11.47
N HIS A 842 -23.16 10.75 10.52
CA HIS A 842 -23.46 9.34 10.78
C HIS A 842 -22.23 8.46 10.86
N HIS A 843 -21.09 8.86 10.26
CA HIS A 843 -19.87 8.06 10.19
C HIS A 843 -18.72 8.67 10.98
N ALA A 844 -18.38 8.07 12.14
CA ALA A 844 -17.25 8.50 12.98
C ALA A 844 -15.93 8.60 12.17
N MET A 845 -15.68 7.64 11.28
CA MET A 845 -14.48 7.61 10.43
C MET A 845 -14.42 8.85 9.51
N LEU A 846 -15.52 9.28 8.90
CA LEU A 846 -15.53 10.46 8.04
C LEU A 846 -15.31 11.75 8.85
N ARG A 847 -15.88 11.84 10.07
CA ARG A 847 -15.57 12.94 10.99
C ARG A 847 -14.07 12.97 11.32
N GLU A 848 -13.49 11.82 11.70
CA GLU A 848 -12.05 11.72 11.97
C GLU A 848 -11.20 12.19 10.79
N LEU A 849 -11.57 11.82 9.55
CA LEU A 849 -10.84 12.20 8.35
C LEU A 849 -10.95 13.69 8.03
N PHE A 850 -12.16 14.26 8.05
CA PHE A 850 -12.37 15.64 7.65
C PHE A 850 -12.07 16.65 8.77
N ASP A 851 -12.55 16.39 9.99
CA ASP A 851 -12.30 17.28 11.14
C ASP A 851 -10.85 17.17 11.64
N GLY A 852 -10.19 16.02 11.43
CA GLY A 852 -8.78 15.79 11.71
C GLY A 852 -7.82 16.29 10.64
N TYR A 853 -8.26 16.96 9.59
CA TYR A 853 -7.42 17.39 8.46
C TYR A 853 -6.63 16.27 7.77
N TRP A 854 -7.11 15.03 7.81
CA TRP A 854 -6.54 13.94 7.03
C TRP A 854 -6.91 14.04 5.54
N VAL A 855 -8.09 14.54 5.26
CA VAL A 855 -8.64 14.80 3.93
C VAL A 855 -9.26 16.20 3.92
N HIS A 856 -8.92 17.00 2.91
CA HIS A 856 -9.58 18.27 2.66
C HIS A 856 -10.88 18.05 1.89
N LEU A 857 -11.93 18.82 2.19
CA LEU A 857 -13.22 18.71 1.53
C LEU A 857 -13.65 20.03 0.94
N VAL A 858 -13.96 20.01 -0.35
CA VAL A 858 -14.57 21.11 -1.10
C VAL A 858 -15.85 20.60 -1.74
N ALA A 859 -16.91 21.37 -1.70
CA ALA A 859 -18.16 20.99 -2.34
C ALA A 859 -18.90 22.18 -2.97
N ARG A 860 -19.80 21.86 -3.89
CA ARG A 860 -20.86 22.76 -4.38
C ARG A 860 -22.14 21.98 -4.55
N ASP A 861 -23.27 22.66 -4.35
CA ASP A 861 -24.60 22.01 -4.38
C ASP A 861 -24.98 21.65 -5.83
N HIS A 862 -24.84 22.62 -6.77
CA HIS A 862 -25.15 22.46 -8.19
C HIS A 862 -24.03 22.99 -9.11
N PRO A 863 -24.04 22.67 -10.42
CA PRO A 863 -22.96 23.04 -11.36
C PRO A 863 -22.64 24.55 -11.44
N HIS A 864 -23.60 25.42 -11.14
CA HIS A 864 -23.45 26.88 -11.23
C HIS A 864 -23.22 27.56 -9.88
N ASP A 865 -23.21 26.78 -8.79
CA ASP A 865 -22.97 27.32 -7.47
C ASP A 865 -21.46 27.54 -7.23
N ARG A 866 -21.15 28.48 -6.32
CA ARG A 866 -19.79 28.71 -5.87
C ARG A 866 -19.30 27.53 -5.05
N TRP A 867 -18.04 27.21 -5.19
CA TRP A 867 -17.37 26.24 -4.35
C TRP A 867 -17.35 26.71 -2.90
N LYS A 868 -17.48 25.76 -1.98
CA LYS A 868 -17.36 25.96 -0.53
C LYS A 868 -16.30 25.00 0.03
N ILE A 869 -15.47 25.51 0.91
CA ILE A 869 -14.44 24.75 1.63
C ILE A 869 -14.98 24.38 3.00
N ARG A 870 -14.90 23.11 3.36
CA ARG A 870 -15.26 22.64 4.69
C ARG A 870 -14.08 22.74 5.64
N HIS A 871 -14.30 23.39 6.78
CA HIS A 871 -13.38 23.44 7.90
C HIS A 871 -13.76 22.42 8.99
N PRO A 872 -12.85 22.08 9.94
CA PRO A 872 -13.16 21.23 11.09
C PRO A 872 -14.37 21.74 11.86
N GLY A 873 -15.16 20.81 12.40
CA GLY A 873 -16.38 21.15 13.11
C GLY A 873 -17.58 21.49 12.21
N GLY A 874 -17.44 21.35 10.87
CA GLY A 874 -18.56 21.51 9.93
C GLY A 874 -18.81 22.94 9.47
N GLU A 875 -17.89 23.88 9.72
CA GLU A 875 -17.96 25.23 9.18
C GLU A 875 -17.68 25.21 7.68
N TRP A 876 -18.47 25.95 6.86
CA TRP A 876 -18.29 26.09 5.43
C TRP A 876 -18.01 27.53 5.07
N LYS A 877 -16.90 27.78 4.34
CA LYS A 877 -16.55 29.09 3.79
C LYS A 877 -16.61 29.06 2.27
N HIS A 878 -17.10 30.12 1.66
CA HIS A 878 -17.06 30.25 0.20
C HIS A 878 -15.61 30.32 -0.26
N TRP A 879 -15.30 29.58 -1.33
CA TRP A 879 -14.03 29.73 -2.00
C TRP A 879 -14.06 31.01 -2.84
N GLU A 880 -13.05 31.84 -2.67
CA GLU A 880 -12.83 33.04 -3.46
C GLU A 880 -11.51 32.83 -4.25
N PRO A 881 -11.58 32.93 -5.61
CA PRO A 881 -10.34 32.83 -6.39
C PRO A 881 -9.41 33.97 -6.00
N ALA A 882 -8.17 33.69 -5.70
CA ALA A 882 -7.15 34.74 -5.59
C ALA A 882 -7.09 35.48 -6.93
N GLU A 883 -7.09 36.83 -6.88
CA GLU A 883 -7.08 37.75 -8.04
C GLU A 883 -5.84 37.52 -8.93
#